data_33780bc644e225ff3d5e426cffd68df8
#
_entry.id   33780bc644e225ff3d5e426cffd68df8
#
_cell.length_a   1.000
_cell.length_b   1.000
_cell.length_c   1.000
_cell.angle_alpha   90.00
_cell.angle_beta   90.00
_cell.angle_gamma   90.00
#
_symmetry.space_group_name_H-M   'P 1'
#
loop_
_entity.id
_entity.type
_entity.pdbx_description
1 polymer ?
#
loop_
_entity_poly.entity_id
_entity_poly.type
_entity_poly.pdbx_seq_one_letter_code
_entity_poly.pdbx_strand_id
1 'polypeptide(L)'
;MILCIAEKPSVGRDIARVLGATTSRDGYMEGNGYCVSWTFGHLCALLDPNEYNEQWKGWNMSSLPMVPERFGIKVTNDKGVIKQFNTIKHLISQATEVINCGDAGQEGELIQRWVYQKAGCRVPVKRLWISSLTEDAIREGFQKLKDQSEYQHLYEAGLMRAIGDWLLGMNATRAYTLRFAKGVGKDRQVLSIGRVQTPTLALIVKRQHEIEHFVPRTYWELKTLYRDTLFSAQLPAEEDDYAITSLEQGQKLVDSIKDLPLEITSVEKKKGMEYAPRLFDLTSLQVECNKRYGLTADDTLKIIQSLYEKHVTTYPRVDTTFLSDDIYPKVPATLRGIQDYFPQVAPLLPLKADGGKGAGSLPKSKKVFDNSKVTDHHAIIPTGQRPDNLSDLERKVYDMVALRFIAAFYPPCQVATTTVLACAGDISFKVTGREILAQGWREVFAKEKNDDEAEEQKLLPSFRKGESGPHQPQLIEKTTTPPKYYTEATLLRAMETAGKTVDDEELRDAMKENGIGRPSTRAAIIEKLFQRKYIVRDKKNIKATDLGINLIHTIISPLLKSAELTGRWEQKLRAIERGDYTAQQFLDELKQMTAEVVREVKADKSGMRCPVCGRGTIIRGKTRYGCSRWREGCTYAESF
;
A
#
# COMPACT_ATOMS: atom_id res chain seq x y z
N MET A 1 -37.56 -19.74 1.20
CA MET A 1 -36.63 -19.27 2.24
C MET A 1 -35.67 -18.25 1.65
N ILE A 2 -35.16 -17.32 2.47
CA ILE A 2 -34.15 -16.33 2.06
C ILE A 2 -32.76 -16.91 2.35
N LEU A 3 -31.88 -16.90 1.36
CA LEU A 3 -30.52 -17.40 1.49
C LEU A 3 -29.53 -16.24 1.58
N CYS A 4 -28.81 -16.12 2.70
CA CYS A 4 -27.69 -15.20 2.86
C CYS A 4 -26.38 -15.95 2.62
N ILE A 5 -25.44 -15.35 1.85
CA ILE A 5 -24.13 -15.96 1.59
C ILE A 5 -23.04 -14.97 1.96
N ALA A 6 -22.32 -15.27 3.04
CA ALA A 6 -21.18 -14.49 3.54
C ALA A 6 -19.87 -14.93 2.86
N GLU A 7 -18.82 -14.11 2.97
CA GLU A 7 -17.50 -14.46 2.42
C GLU A 7 -16.73 -15.45 3.30
N LYS A 8 -17.06 -15.50 4.61
CA LYS A 8 -16.35 -16.34 5.59
C LYS A 8 -17.31 -16.96 6.59
N PRO A 9 -16.93 -18.13 7.18
CA PRO A 9 -17.76 -18.83 8.15
C PRO A 9 -18.07 -18.00 9.42
N SER A 10 -17.10 -17.21 9.91
CA SER A 10 -17.27 -16.32 11.07
C SER A 10 -18.37 -15.30 10.82
N VAL A 11 -18.26 -14.56 9.71
CA VAL A 11 -19.24 -13.56 9.27
C VAL A 11 -20.64 -14.18 9.07
N GLY A 12 -20.68 -15.36 8.45
CA GLY A 12 -21.93 -16.09 8.25
C GLY A 12 -22.63 -16.42 9.57
N ARG A 13 -21.89 -16.88 10.59
CA ARG A 13 -22.43 -17.15 11.93
C ARG A 13 -22.94 -15.90 12.64
N ASP A 14 -22.26 -14.76 12.47
CA ASP A 14 -22.71 -13.50 13.08
C ASP A 14 -24.01 -13.01 12.44
N ILE A 15 -24.09 -13.04 11.13
CA ILE A 15 -25.33 -12.72 10.40
C ILE A 15 -26.46 -13.67 10.81
N ALA A 16 -26.18 -14.97 10.88
CA ALA A 16 -27.14 -15.98 11.28
C ALA A 16 -27.72 -15.70 12.69
N ARG A 17 -26.85 -15.37 13.64
CA ARG A 17 -27.26 -15.01 15.01
C ARG A 17 -28.18 -13.80 15.01
N VAL A 18 -27.86 -12.74 14.29
CA VAL A 18 -28.67 -11.51 14.21
C VAL A 18 -30.02 -11.76 13.58
N LEU A 19 -30.08 -12.66 12.58
CA LEU A 19 -31.31 -13.04 11.87
C LEU A 19 -32.15 -14.10 12.63
N GLY A 20 -31.61 -14.69 13.70
CA GLY A 20 -32.28 -15.77 14.42
C GLY A 20 -32.19 -17.13 13.74
N ALA A 21 -31.25 -17.31 12.82
CA ALA A 21 -30.94 -18.60 12.17
C ALA A 21 -29.95 -19.40 13.03
N THR A 22 -30.42 -20.04 14.10
CA THR A 22 -29.58 -20.61 15.17
C THR A 22 -29.27 -22.10 14.99
N THR A 23 -29.98 -22.83 14.13
CA THR A 23 -29.76 -24.24 13.91
C THR A 23 -28.56 -24.47 12.99
N SER A 24 -27.51 -25.10 13.52
CA SER A 24 -26.29 -25.42 12.75
C SER A 24 -26.50 -26.63 11.85
N ARG A 25 -26.06 -26.51 10.60
CA ARG A 25 -26.01 -27.57 9.60
C ARG A 25 -24.60 -27.65 8.99
N ASP A 26 -24.38 -28.66 8.17
CA ASP A 26 -23.09 -28.81 7.48
C ASP A 26 -22.95 -27.77 6.35
N GLY A 27 -22.14 -26.75 6.62
CA GLY A 27 -21.88 -25.66 5.69
C GLY A 27 -22.87 -24.47 5.74
N TYR A 28 -23.85 -24.45 6.66
CA TYR A 28 -24.77 -23.33 6.83
C TYR A 28 -25.47 -23.32 8.20
N MET A 29 -26.16 -22.24 8.50
CA MET A 29 -27.07 -22.08 9.64
C MET A 29 -28.49 -21.86 9.10
N GLU A 30 -29.53 -22.33 9.84
CA GLU A 30 -30.91 -22.11 9.44
C GLU A 30 -31.81 -21.72 10.63
N GLY A 31 -32.89 -21.00 10.34
CA GLY A 31 -33.91 -20.60 11.31
C GLY A 31 -34.60 -19.31 10.88
N ASN A 32 -35.75 -19.01 11.46
CA ASN A 32 -36.52 -17.79 11.25
C ASN A 32 -36.75 -17.42 9.76
N GLY A 33 -36.91 -18.41 8.88
CA GLY A 33 -37.10 -18.20 7.45
C GLY A 33 -35.84 -17.93 6.63
N TYR A 34 -34.67 -17.88 7.30
CA TYR A 34 -33.37 -17.67 6.68
C TYR A 34 -32.52 -18.94 6.68
N CYS A 35 -31.72 -19.07 5.62
CA CYS A 35 -30.51 -19.90 5.61
C CYS A 35 -29.30 -19.00 5.41
N VAL A 36 -28.27 -19.17 6.22
CA VAL A 36 -27.04 -18.40 6.13
C VAL A 36 -25.87 -19.32 5.87
N SER A 37 -25.33 -19.26 4.69
CA SER A 37 -24.14 -20.00 4.27
C SER A 37 -22.97 -19.06 4.07
N TRP A 38 -21.81 -19.60 3.67
CA TRP A 38 -20.59 -18.82 3.49
C TRP A 38 -19.67 -19.44 2.45
N THR A 39 -18.77 -18.63 1.91
CA THR A 39 -17.63 -19.10 1.14
C THR A 39 -16.38 -19.17 2.01
N PHE A 40 -15.25 -19.57 1.43
CA PHE A 40 -13.91 -19.55 2.06
C PHE A 40 -13.00 -18.58 1.32
N GLY A 41 -13.49 -17.38 0.99
CA GLY A 41 -12.96 -16.56 -0.06
C GLY A 41 -13.35 -17.11 -1.43
N HIS A 42 -12.44 -17.13 -2.40
CA HIS A 42 -12.74 -17.66 -3.74
C HIS A 42 -13.04 -19.15 -3.76
N LEU A 43 -14.30 -19.55 -3.99
CA LEU A 43 -14.67 -20.92 -4.34
C LEU A 43 -14.51 -21.19 -5.84
N CYS A 44 -14.58 -20.15 -6.66
CA CYS A 44 -14.44 -20.20 -8.11
C CYS A 44 -13.18 -19.45 -8.58
N ALA A 45 -12.64 -19.89 -9.71
CA ALA A 45 -11.52 -19.28 -10.41
C ALA A 45 -11.79 -19.25 -11.92
N LEU A 46 -11.04 -18.45 -12.67
CA LEU A 46 -11.02 -18.56 -14.13
C LEU A 46 -10.50 -19.94 -14.54
N LEU A 47 -10.94 -20.42 -15.68
CA LEU A 47 -10.48 -21.70 -16.25
C LEU A 47 -8.96 -21.66 -16.47
N ASP A 48 -8.32 -22.84 -16.36
CA ASP A 48 -6.92 -22.98 -16.75
C ASP A 48 -6.77 -22.98 -18.28
N PRO A 49 -5.60 -22.65 -18.82
CA PRO A 49 -5.39 -22.55 -20.26
C PRO A 49 -5.87 -23.79 -21.05
N ASN A 50 -5.60 -24.99 -20.56
CA ASN A 50 -6.01 -26.24 -21.21
C ASN A 50 -7.51 -26.50 -21.20
N GLU A 51 -8.28 -25.84 -20.33
CA GLU A 51 -9.74 -25.93 -20.29
C GLU A 51 -10.41 -25.05 -21.35
N TYR A 52 -9.68 -24.08 -21.89
CA TYR A 52 -10.11 -23.31 -23.07
C TYR A 52 -9.69 -23.98 -24.37
N ASN A 53 -8.43 -24.47 -24.42
CA ASN A 53 -7.88 -25.12 -25.61
C ASN A 53 -6.82 -26.15 -25.15
N GLU A 54 -6.99 -27.43 -25.52
CA GLU A 54 -6.08 -28.51 -25.12
C GLU A 54 -4.63 -28.26 -25.57
N GLN A 55 -4.43 -27.55 -26.70
CA GLN A 55 -3.10 -27.14 -27.17
C GLN A 55 -2.35 -26.23 -26.19
N TRP A 56 -3.08 -25.56 -25.29
CA TRP A 56 -2.50 -24.69 -24.26
C TRP A 56 -2.05 -25.44 -23.00
N LYS A 57 -2.23 -26.75 -22.96
CA LYS A 57 -1.75 -27.58 -21.84
C LYS A 57 -0.23 -27.57 -21.73
N GLY A 58 0.43 -27.81 -22.83
CA GLY A 58 1.89 -27.71 -22.94
C GLY A 58 2.38 -26.26 -23.07
N TRP A 59 3.56 -26.00 -22.53
CA TRP A 59 4.20 -24.71 -22.73
C TRP A 59 4.94 -24.72 -24.06
N ASN A 60 4.39 -24.03 -25.04
CA ASN A 60 4.96 -23.90 -26.39
C ASN A 60 4.85 -22.45 -26.85
N MET A 61 5.92 -21.91 -27.44
CA MET A 61 5.96 -20.54 -27.96
C MET A 61 4.97 -20.32 -29.13
N SER A 62 4.69 -21.35 -29.92
CA SER A 62 3.74 -21.27 -31.03
C SER A 62 2.29 -21.12 -30.58
N SER A 63 1.95 -21.59 -29.37
CA SER A 63 0.61 -21.47 -28.81
C SER A 63 0.32 -20.12 -28.12
N LEU A 64 1.30 -19.22 -28.08
CA LEU A 64 1.15 -17.88 -27.51
C LEU A 64 0.87 -16.83 -28.62
N PRO A 65 0.04 -15.80 -28.39
CA PRO A 65 -0.66 -15.55 -27.12
C PRO A 65 -1.89 -16.44 -26.92
N MET A 66 -2.14 -16.84 -25.68
CA MET A 66 -3.37 -17.50 -25.26
C MET A 66 -4.43 -16.44 -24.95
N VAL A 67 -5.38 -16.27 -25.81
CA VAL A 67 -6.48 -15.30 -25.69
C VAL A 67 -7.79 -16.03 -25.92
N PRO A 68 -8.52 -16.38 -24.83
CA PRO A 68 -9.82 -17.01 -24.95
C PRO A 68 -10.84 -16.06 -25.62
N GLU A 69 -11.75 -16.60 -26.44
CA GLU A 69 -12.87 -15.84 -26.99
C GLU A 69 -13.82 -15.39 -25.88
N ARG A 70 -14.10 -16.29 -24.93
CA ARG A 70 -14.91 -16.03 -23.74
C ARG A 70 -14.22 -16.58 -22.51
N PHE A 71 -14.24 -15.82 -21.42
CA PHE A 71 -13.70 -16.25 -20.15
C PHE A 71 -14.74 -17.07 -19.37
N GLY A 72 -14.38 -18.27 -18.98
CA GLY A 72 -15.19 -19.17 -18.18
C GLY A 72 -14.66 -19.28 -16.75
N ILE A 73 -15.52 -19.76 -15.86
CA ILE A 73 -15.20 -19.99 -14.45
C ILE A 73 -15.38 -21.47 -14.10
N LYS A 74 -14.56 -21.94 -13.15
CA LYS A 74 -14.64 -23.28 -12.54
C LYS A 74 -14.65 -23.20 -11.04
N VAL A 75 -15.17 -24.23 -10.39
CA VAL A 75 -14.96 -24.45 -8.95
C VAL A 75 -13.51 -24.89 -8.74
N THR A 76 -12.84 -24.31 -7.75
CA THR A 76 -11.48 -24.70 -7.40
C THR A 76 -11.43 -26.18 -6.99
N ASN A 77 -10.43 -26.90 -7.49
CA ASN A 77 -10.29 -28.35 -7.26
C ASN A 77 -9.70 -28.63 -5.85
N ASP A 78 -10.52 -28.36 -4.83
CA ASP A 78 -10.28 -28.68 -3.43
C ASP A 78 -11.53 -29.36 -2.87
N LYS A 79 -11.36 -30.43 -2.10
CA LYS A 79 -12.48 -31.22 -1.57
C LYS A 79 -13.43 -30.40 -0.68
N GLY A 80 -12.88 -29.54 0.17
CA GLY A 80 -13.65 -28.67 1.07
C GLY A 80 -14.41 -27.61 0.29
N VAL A 81 -13.75 -26.98 -0.70
CA VAL A 81 -14.35 -25.98 -1.60
C VAL A 81 -15.48 -26.59 -2.42
N ILE A 82 -15.27 -27.77 -3.02
CA ILE A 82 -16.30 -28.47 -3.81
C ILE A 82 -17.51 -28.80 -2.95
N LYS A 83 -17.28 -29.31 -1.73
CA LYS A 83 -18.35 -29.62 -0.78
C LYS A 83 -19.17 -28.37 -0.46
N GLN A 84 -18.52 -27.29 -0.07
CA GLN A 84 -19.18 -26.03 0.29
C GLN A 84 -19.94 -25.42 -0.90
N PHE A 85 -19.32 -25.44 -2.09
CA PHE A 85 -19.99 -24.99 -3.31
C PHE A 85 -21.27 -25.78 -3.59
N ASN A 86 -21.24 -27.09 -3.43
CA ASN A 86 -22.41 -27.95 -3.65
C ASN A 86 -23.50 -27.68 -2.60
N THR A 87 -23.14 -27.41 -1.34
CA THR A 87 -24.07 -26.96 -0.30
C THR A 87 -24.75 -25.65 -0.72
N ILE A 88 -23.99 -24.62 -1.13
CA ILE A 88 -24.53 -23.36 -1.58
C ILE A 88 -25.43 -23.53 -2.81
N LYS A 89 -24.99 -24.32 -3.80
CA LYS A 89 -25.77 -24.62 -5.01
C LYS A 89 -27.13 -25.26 -4.69
N HIS A 90 -27.13 -26.20 -3.75
CA HIS A 90 -28.37 -26.84 -3.27
C HIS A 90 -29.29 -25.82 -2.59
N LEU A 91 -28.75 -24.97 -1.71
CA LEU A 91 -29.53 -23.93 -1.03
C LEU A 91 -30.10 -22.88 -2.01
N ILE A 92 -29.33 -22.48 -3.03
CA ILE A 92 -29.80 -21.56 -4.10
C ILE A 92 -31.00 -22.18 -4.82
N SER A 93 -31.01 -23.48 -5.10
CA SER A 93 -32.13 -24.14 -5.79
C SER A 93 -33.45 -24.14 -5.00
N GLN A 94 -33.38 -23.91 -3.69
CA GLN A 94 -34.53 -23.86 -2.78
C GLN A 94 -34.90 -22.41 -2.35
N ALA A 95 -34.02 -21.45 -2.64
CA ALA A 95 -34.20 -20.07 -2.22
C ALA A 95 -35.25 -19.35 -3.08
N THR A 96 -35.97 -18.44 -2.47
CA THR A 96 -36.85 -17.47 -3.14
C THR A 96 -36.13 -16.16 -3.42
N GLU A 97 -35.11 -15.85 -2.64
CA GLU A 97 -34.26 -14.68 -2.74
C GLU A 97 -32.88 -15.01 -2.17
N VAL A 98 -31.82 -14.42 -2.74
CA VAL A 98 -30.45 -14.49 -2.24
C VAL A 98 -30.01 -13.11 -1.74
N ILE A 99 -29.33 -13.06 -0.59
CA ILE A 99 -28.68 -11.86 -0.10
C ILE A 99 -27.18 -12.07 -0.15
N ASN A 100 -26.51 -11.27 -0.98
CA ASN A 100 -25.07 -11.19 -1.08
C ASN A 100 -24.52 -10.48 0.16
N CYS A 101 -23.90 -11.22 1.05
CA CYS A 101 -23.25 -10.75 2.27
C CYS A 101 -21.71 -10.87 2.18
N GLY A 102 -21.14 -10.82 0.97
CA GLY A 102 -19.70 -10.74 0.76
C GLY A 102 -19.12 -9.46 1.33
N ASP A 103 -17.81 -9.43 1.58
CA ASP A 103 -17.12 -8.22 2.02
C ASP A 103 -17.43 -7.08 1.04
N ALA A 104 -17.61 -5.86 1.54
CA ALA A 104 -17.92 -4.72 0.71
C ALA A 104 -16.68 -4.28 -0.08
N GLY A 105 -16.75 -4.38 -1.41
CA GLY A 105 -15.65 -4.10 -2.34
C GLY A 105 -15.67 -4.96 -3.59
N GLN A 106 -14.81 -4.63 -4.55
CA GLN A 106 -14.71 -5.35 -5.85
C GLN A 106 -14.48 -6.86 -5.68
N GLU A 107 -13.61 -7.24 -4.74
CA GLU A 107 -13.22 -8.63 -4.50
C GLU A 107 -14.41 -9.44 -3.98
N GLY A 108 -15.08 -8.95 -2.93
CA GLY A 108 -16.24 -9.62 -2.35
C GLY A 108 -17.40 -9.72 -3.34
N GLU A 109 -17.60 -8.69 -4.18
CA GLU A 109 -18.61 -8.73 -5.25
C GLU A 109 -18.25 -9.80 -6.29
N LEU A 110 -17.00 -9.88 -6.73
CA LEU A 110 -16.53 -10.87 -7.70
C LEU A 110 -16.68 -12.30 -7.18
N ILE A 111 -16.24 -12.56 -5.93
CA ILE A 111 -16.35 -13.87 -5.26
C ILE A 111 -17.79 -14.38 -5.30
N GLN A 112 -18.72 -13.54 -4.86
CA GLN A 112 -20.12 -13.90 -4.73
C GLN A 112 -20.79 -14.11 -6.10
N ARG A 113 -20.55 -13.19 -7.07
CA ARG A 113 -21.12 -13.27 -8.42
C ARG A 113 -20.67 -14.54 -9.15
N TRP A 114 -19.42 -14.93 -9.00
CA TRP A 114 -18.91 -16.16 -9.59
C TRP A 114 -19.60 -17.42 -9.02
N VAL A 115 -19.86 -17.42 -7.71
CA VAL A 115 -20.60 -18.51 -7.06
C VAL A 115 -22.04 -18.59 -7.59
N TYR A 116 -22.76 -17.45 -7.68
CA TYR A 116 -24.13 -17.41 -8.18
C TYR A 116 -24.21 -17.86 -9.65
N GLN A 117 -23.31 -17.34 -10.47
CA GLN A 117 -23.22 -17.69 -11.88
C GLN A 117 -22.95 -19.17 -12.08
N LYS A 118 -21.97 -19.74 -11.34
CA LYS A 118 -21.61 -21.14 -11.44
C LYS A 118 -22.67 -22.07 -10.87
N ALA A 119 -23.40 -21.64 -9.84
CA ALA A 119 -24.52 -22.38 -9.26
C ALA A 119 -25.80 -22.29 -10.10
N GLY A 120 -25.88 -21.39 -11.08
CA GLY A 120 -27.05 -21.18 -11.92
C GLY A 120 -28.19 -20.47 -11.19
N CYS A 121 -27.88 -19.50 -10.33
CA CYS A 121 -28.85 -18.69 -9.61
C CYS A 121 -29.77 -17.92 -10.57
N ARG A 122 -31.10 -18.02 -10.37
CA ARG A 122 -32.12 -17.34 -11.18
C ARG A 122 -33.09 -16.52 -10.34
N VAL A 123 -32.96 -16.57 -9.02
CA VAL A 123 -33.80 -15.80 -8.10
C VAL A 123 -33.22 -14.40 -7.92
N PRO A 124 -34.04 -13.41 -7.47
CA PRO A 124 -33.55 -12.07 -7.15
C PRO A 124 -32.39 -12.10 -6.15
N VAL A 125 -31.41 -11.22 -6.34
CA VAL A 125 -30.27 -11.08 -5.45
C VAL A 125 -30.19 -9.65 -4.94
N LYS A 126 -30.13 -9.49 -3.62
CA LYS A 126 -29.89 -8.22 -2.95
C LYS A 126 -28.49 -8.17 -2.36
N ARG A 127 -28.02 -6.98 -2.08
CA ARG A 127 -26.68 -6.72 -1.54
C ARG A 127 -26.75 -6.11 -0.14
N LEU A 128 -26.12 -6.77 0.82
CA LEU A 128 -25.79 -6.22 2.14
C LEU A 128 -24.44 -5.50 2.07
N TRP A 129 -24.40 -4.20 2.37
CA TRP A 129 -23.19 -3.39 2.37
C TRP A 129 -22.93 -2.83 3.75
N ILE A 130 -21.95 -3.39 4.48
CA ILE A 130 -21.61 -3.01 5.85
C ILE A 130 -20.10 -2.92 6.04
N SER A 131 -19.64 -2.00 6.91
CA SER A 131 -18.23 -1.79 7.25
C SER A 131 -17.88 -2.30 8.66
N SER A 132 -18.84 -2.87 9.38
CA SER A 132 -18.66 -3.42 10.73
C SER A 132 -19.54 -4.66 10.90
N LEU A 133 -19.10 -5.59 11.75
CA LEU A 133 -19.82 -6.83 12.09
C LEU A 133 -20.54 -6.75 13.45
N THR A 134 -20.69 -5.57 14.03
CA THR A 134 -21.53 -5.40 15.23
C THR A 134 -23.00 -5.72 14.91
N GLU A 135 -23.74 -6.19 15.91
CA GLU A 135 -25.17 -6.52 15.71
C GLU A 135 -25.96 -5.35 15.13
N ASP A 136 -25.71 -4.13 15.64
CA ASP A 136 -26.39 -2.92 15.16
C ASP A 136 -26.07 -2.64 13.69
N ALA A 137 -24.81 -2.76 13.28
CA ALA A 137 -24.41 -2.56 11.89
C ALA A 137 -25.05 -3.58 10.95
N ILE A 138 -25.12 -4.85 11.37
CA ILE A 138 -25.80 -5.90 10.60
C ILE A 138 -27.29 -5.59 10.48
N ARG A 139 -28.00 -5.26 11.60
CA ARG A 139 -29.42 -4.92 11.58
C ARG A 139 -29.73 -3.71 10.69
N GLU A 140 -28.95 -2.63 10.81
CA GLU A 140 -29.07 -1.45 9.96
C GLU A 140 -28.85 -1.80 8.48
N GLY A 141 -27.85 -2.64 8.18
CA GLY A 141 -27.55 -3.07 6.84
C GLY A 141 -28.68 -3.85 6.19
N PHE A 142 -29.33 -4.76 6.94
CA PHE A 142 -30.49 -5.50 6.47
C PHE A 142 -31.72 -4.62 6.21
N GLN A 143 -31.85 -3.47 6.87
CA GLN A 143 -32.89 -2.48 6.57
C GLN A 143 -32.60 -1.67 5.30
N LYS A 144 -31.35 -1.67 4.80
CA LYS A 144 -30.86 -0.86 3.67
C LYS A 144 -30.36 -1.71 2.52
N LEU A 145 -30.86 -2.94 2.38
CA LEU A 145 -30.50 -3.82 1.27
C LEU A 145 -30.78 -3.15 -0.06
N LYS A 146 -29.82 -3.26 -0.97
CA LYS A 146 -29.91 -2.74 -2.34
C LYS A 146 -30.02 -3.86 -3.34
N ASP A 147 -30.55 -3.54 -4.53
CA ASP A 147 -30.55 -4.49 -5.64
C ASP A 147 -29.12 -4.74 -6.12
N GLN A 148 -28.80 -5.99 -6.48
CA GLN A 148 -27.48 -6.35 -6.94
C GLN A 148 -27.07 -5.62 -8.23
N SER A 149 -28.03 -5.20 -9.06
CA SER A 149 -27.75 -4.46 -10.29
C SER A 149 -27.08 -3.10 -10.04
N GLU A 150 -27.28 -2.48 -8.87
CA GLU A 150 -26.59 -1.24 -8.49
C GLU A 150 -25.07 -1.41 -8.38
N TYR A 151 -24.59 -2.65 -8.25
CA TYR A 151 -23.17 -3.00 -8.13
C TYR A 151 -22.61 -3.64 -9.41
N GLN A 152 -23.30 -3.47 -10.57
CA GLN A 152 -22.88 -4.10 -11.82
C GLN A 152 -21.51 -3.60 -12.28
N HIS A 153 -21.30 -2.29 -12.27
CA HIS A 153 -20.02 -1.71 -12.65
C HIS A 153 -18.86 -2.09 -11.72
N LEU A 154 -19.15 -2.24 -10.42
CA LEU A 154 -18.17 -2.72 -9.45
C LEU A 154 -17.74 -4.16 -9.75
N TYR A 155 -18.70 -5.03 -10.08
CA TYR A 155 -18.45 -6.39 -10.53
C TYR A 155 -17.62 -6.43 -11.82
N GLU A 156 -17.98 -5.63 -12.81
CA GLU A 156 -17.27 -5.55 -14.09
C GLU A 156 -15.82 -5.13 -13.91
N ALA A 157 -15.56 -4.14 -13.08
CA ALA A 157 -14.20 -3.72 -12.75
C ALA A 157 -13.40 -4.84 -12.08
N GLY A 158 -13.99 -5.57 -11.11
CA GLY A 158 -13.39 -6.74 -10.48
C GLY A 158 -13.09 -7.86 -11.48
N LEU A 159 -14.05 -8.16 -12.37
CA LEU A 159 -13.91 -9.17 -13.41
C LEU A 159 -12.79 -8.80 -14.40
N MET A 160 -12.74 -7.57 -14.88
CA MET A 160 -11.71 -7.09 -15.80
C MET A 160 -10.32 -7.13 -15.18
N ARG A 161 -10.20 -6.84 -13.90
CA ARG A 161 -8.95 -7.02 -13.15
C ARG A 161 -8.50 -8.48 -13.17
N ALA A 162 -9.39 -9.40 -12.83
CA ALA A 162 -9.06 -10.84 -12.78
C ALA A 162 -8.68 -11.38 -14.17
N ILE A 163 -9.40 -10.99 -15.21
CA ILE A 163 -9.11 -11.37 -16.60
C ILE A 163 -7.77 -10.80 -17.06
N GLY A 164 -7.51 -9.52 -16.78
CA GLY A 164 -6.25 -8.88 -17.14
C GLY A 164 -5.05 -9.52 -16.46
N ASP A 165 -5.13 -9.78 -15.16
CA ASP A 165 -4.06 -10.46 -14.41
C ASP A 165 -3.85 -11.90 -14.91
N TRP A 166 -4.91 -12.61 -15.35
CA TRP A 166 -4.81 -13.91 -16.00
C TRP A 166 -4.12 -13.80 -17.38
N LEU A 167 -4.59 -12.91 -18.25
CA LEU A 167 -4.03 -12.71 -19.60
C LEU A 167 -2.54 -12.38 -19.54
N LEU A 168 -2.19 -11.33 -18.79
CA LEU A 168 -0.80 -10.91 -18.68
C LEU A 168 0.05 -11.97 -17.97
N GLY A 169 -0.42 -12.46 -16.82
CA GLY A 169 0.31 -13.42 -15.99
C GLY A 169 0.62 -14.71 -16.72
N MET A 170 -0.37 -15.31 -17.38
CA MET A 170 -0.18 -16.57 -18.11
C MET A 170 0.70 -16.41 -19.34
N ASN A 171 0.43 -15.40 -20.17
CA ASN A 171 1.15 -15.20 -21.42
C ASN A 171 2.58 -14.72 -21.21
N ALA A 172 2.78 -13.66 -20.42
CA ALA A 172 4.12 -13.13 -20.18
C ALA A 172 4.99 -14.15 -19.43
N THR A 173 4.47 -14.80 -18.38
CA THR A 173 5.22 -15.83 -17.64
C THR A 173 5.67 -16.96 -18.56
N ARG A 174 4.80 -17.48 -19.42
CA ARG A 174 5.17 -18.54 -20.35
C ARG A 174 6.16 -18.07 -21.42
N ALA A 175 5.91 -16.91 -22.04
CA ALA A 175 6.77 -16.36 -23.07
C ALA A 175 8.21 -16.14 -22.56
N TYR A 176 8.36 -15.44 -21.44
CA TYR A 176 9.66 -15.18 -20.84
C TYR A 176 10.34 -16.45 -20.33
N THR A 177 9.59 -17.37 -19.71
CA THR A 177 10.15 -18.66 -19.28
C THR A 177 10.63 -19.49 -20.44
N LEU A 178 9.85 -19.62 -21.50
CA LEU A 178 10.21 -20.39 -22.69
C LEU A 178 11.43 -19.82 -23.40
N ARG A 179 11.56 -18.49 -23.41
CA ARG A 179 12.60 -17.79 -24.14
C ARG A 179 13.92 -17.67 -23.38
N PHE A 180 13.86 -17.41 -22.06
CA PHE A 180 15.02 -16.96 -21.29
C PHE A 180 15.38 -17.84 -20.08
N ALA A 181 14.48 -18.73 -19.63
CA ALA A 181 14.76 -19.54 -18.45
C ALA A 181 15.81 -20.63 -18.75
N LYS A 182 16.70 -20.83 -17.79
CA LYS A 182 17.66 -21.94 -17.79
C LYS A 182 16.93 -23.26 -17.41
N GLY A 183 17.48 -24.39 -17.84
CA GLY A 183 16.93 -25.73 -17.58
C GLY A 183 15.94 -26.21 -18.66
N VAL A 184 15.60 -27.49 -18.64
CA VAL A 184 14.71 -28.13 -19.60
C VAL A 184 13.64 -28.94 -18.85
N GLY A 185 12.44 -28.99 -19.40
CA GLY A 185 11.35 -29.78 -18.82
C GLY A 185 10.92 -29.29 -17.43
N LYS A 186 10.84 -30.20 -16.47
CA LYS A 186 10.41 -29.92 -15.08
C LYS A 186 11.43 -29.10 -14.27
N ASP A 187 12.70 -29.13 -14.68
CA ASP A 187 13.78 -28.39 -14.00
C ASP A 187 13.93 -26.95 -14.51
N ARG A 188 13.08 -26.55 -15.46
CA ARG A 188 13.07 -25.19 -15.98
C ARG A 188 12.53 -24.23 -14.92
N GLN A 189 13.34 -23.23 -14.59
CA GLN A 189 12.97 -22.18 -13.63
C GLN A 189 11.89 -21.26 -14.22
N VAL A 190 10.73 -21.21 -13.59
CA VAL A 190 9.64 -20.33 -14.04
C VAL A 190 9.96 -18.86 -13.76
N LEU A 191 10.00 -18.04 -14.79
CA LEU A 191 10.13 -16.58 -14.72
C LEU A 191 8.75 -15.96 -14.60
N SER A 192 8.28 -15.79 -13.37
CA SER A 192 6.93 -15.29 -13.11
C SER A 192 6.85 -13.79 -13.31
N ILE A 193 5.96 -13.36 -14.18
CA ILE A 193 5.67 -11.97 -14.50
C ILE A 193 4.25 -11.63 -14.07
N GLY A 194 4.06 -10.45 -13.50
CA GLY A 194 2.75 -9.95 -13.10
C GLY A 194 2.75 -8.45 -12.92
N ARG A 195 1.61 -7.84 -13.15
CA ARG A 195 1.39 -6.38 -13.17
C ARG A 195 1.85 -5.65 -11.91
N VAL A 196 1.69 -6.26 -10.74
CA VAL A 196 2.10 -5.68 -9.44
C VAL A 196 3.44 -6.26 -8.97
N GLN A 197 3.62 -7.57 -9.13
CA GLN A 197 4.81 -8.29 -8.66
C GLN A 197 6.09 -7.79 -9.35
N THR A 198 6.06 -7.61 -10.65
CA THR A 198 7.26 -7.23 -11.43
C THR A 198 7.75 -5.82 -11.11
N PRO A 199 6.91 -4.76 -11.12
CA PRO A 199 7.38 -3.43 -10.72
C PRO A 199 7.80 -3.36 -9.25
N THR A 200 7.18 -4.12 -8.35
CA THR A 200 7.64 -4.20 -6.95
C THR A 200 9.06 -4.78 -6.86
N LEU A 201 9.35 -5.85 -7.59
CA LEU A 201 10.70 -6.40 -7.67
C LEU A 201 11.68 -5.41 -8.31
N ALA A 202 11.24 -4.67 -9.34
CA ALA A 202 12.07 -3.67 -10.01
C ALA A 202 12.49 -2.53 -9.07
N LEU A 203 11.62 -2.09 -8.15
CA LEU A 203 11.98 -1.12 -7.11
C LEU A 203 13.12 -1.62 -6.22
N ILE A 204 13.04 -2.89 -5.80
CA ILE A 204 14.05 -3.50 -4.92
C ILE A 204 15.39 -3.64 -5.65
N VAL A 205 15.37 -4.13 -6.90
CA VAL A 205 16.57 -4.30 -7.73
C VAL A 205 17.22 -2.95 -8.02
N LYS A 206 16.43 -1.93 -8.38
CA LYS A 206 16.93 -0.57 -8.60
C LYS A 206 17.61 -0.01 -7.36
N ARG A 207 16.96 -0.12 -6.19
CA ARG A 207 17.53 0.35 -4.92
C ARG A 207 18.82 -0.38 -4.57
N GLN A 208 18.90 -1.68 -4.77
CA GLN A 208 20.12 -2.45 -4.55
C GLN A 208 21.25 -2.02 -5.46
N HIS A 209 20.95 -1.82 -6.77
CA HIS A 209 21.92 -1.30 -7.73
C HIS A 209 22.43 0.09 -7.35
N GLU A 210 21.56 1.00 -6.89
CA GLU A 210 21.94 2.33 -6.39
C GLU A 210 22.92 2.24 -5.21
N ILE A 211 22.71 1.28 -4.30
CA ILE A 211 23.57 1.06 -3.14
C ILE A 211 24.92 0.47 -3.54
N GLU A 212 24.92 -0.57 -4.39
CA GLU A 212 26.11 -1.31 -4.79
C GLU A 212 27.05 -0.49 -5.70
N HIS A 213 26.51 0.48 -6.44
CA HIS A 213 27.28 1.36 -7.32
C HIS A 213 27.42 2.78 -6.79
N PHE A 214 27.08 2.98 -5.51
CA PHE A 214 27.21 4.29 -4.90
C PHE A 214 28.68 4.65 -4.69
N VAL A 215 29.05 5.83 -5.17
CA VAL A 215 30.37 6.40 -4.94
C VAL A 215 30.25 7.52 -3.90
N PRO A 216 30.81 7.34 -2.70
CA PRO A 216 30.81 8.39 -1.70
C PRO A 216 31.57 9.64 -2.18
N ARG A 217 31.02 10.82 -1.89
CA ARG A 217 31.65 12.11 -2.16
C ARG A 217 31.82 12.85 -0.85
N THR A 218 32.96 13.50 -0.66
CA THR A 218 33.20 14.36 0.50
C THR A 218 32.70 15.77 0.18
N TYR A 219 32.07 16.40 1.15
CA TYR A 219 31.64 17.80 1.11
C TYR A 219 31.78 18.40 2.49
N TRP A 220 31.68 19.72 2.60
CA TRP A 220 31.84 20.41 3.88
C TRP A 220 30.63 21.29 4.17
N GLU A 221 30.29 21.38 5.46
CA GLU A 221 29.29 22.29 5.99
C GLU A 221 29.99 23.37 6.81
N LEU A 222 29.78 24.64 6.45
CA LEU A 222 30.24 25.74 7.26
C LEU A 222 29.23 26.00 8.39
N LYS A 223 29.70 25.91 9.62
CA LYS A 223 28.90 26.22 10.82
C LYS A 223 29.66 27.19 11.69
N THR A 224 28.97 27.87 12.61
CA THR A 224 29.61 28.71 13.60
C THR A 224 28.95 28.56 14.96
N LEU A 225 29.77 28.51 16.00
CA LEU A 225 29.31 28.45 17.38
C LEU A 225 29.23 29.89 17.94
N TYR A 226 28.03 30.27 18.40
CA TYR A 226 27.78 31.54 19.06
C TYR A 226 26.87 31.36 20.27
N ARG A 227 27.28 31.77 21.46
CA ARG A 227 26.55 31.58 22.72
C ARG A 227 26.02 30.12 22.86
N ASP A 228 26.91 29.13 22.79
CA ASP A 228 26.62 27.71 22.87
C ASP A 228 25.59 27.20 21.86
N THR A 229 25.35 27.98 20.81
CA THR A 229 24.39 27.61 19.75
C THR A 229 25.10 27.50 18.41
N LEU A 230 24.93 26.37 17.74
CA LEU A 230 25.53 26.06 16.45
C LEU A 230 24.62 26.56 15.32
N PHE A 231 25.08 27.57 14.58
CA PHE A 231 24.42 28.13 13.40
C PHE A 231 24.99 27.48 12.13
N SER A 232 24.16 27.21 11.14
CA SER A 232 24.55 26.68 9.82
C SER A 232 24.55 27.80 8.79
N ALA A 233 25.61 27.87 7.98
CA ALA A 233 25.70 28.82 6.88
C ALA A 233 24.61 28.55 5.82
N GLN A 234 24.09 29.62 5.22
CA GLN A 234 23.12 29.57 4.14
C GLN A 234 23.85 30.00 2.85
N LEU A 235 24.50 29.00 2.24
CA LEU A 235 25.24 29.19 1.00
C LEU A 235 24.41 28.65 -0.18
N PRO A 236 24.48 29.27 -1.37
CA PRO A 236 23.85 28.70 -2.56
C PRO A 236 24.52 27.35 -2.91
N ALA A 237 23.73 26.38 -3.30
CA ALA A 237 24.26 25.12 -3.81
C ALA A 237 24.92 25.36 -5.19
N GLU A 238 26.11 24.77 -5.39
CA GLU A 238 26.84 24.88 -6.67
C GLU A 238 26.70 23.58 -7.50
N GLU A 239 27.10 22.45 -6.96
CA GLU A 239 27.01 21.14 -7.62
C GLU A 239 26.31 20.11 -6.70
N ASP A 240 25.43 19.32 -7.26
CA ASP A 240 24.77 18.19 -6.57
C ASP A 240 24.18 18.57 -5.19
N ASP A 241 23.61 19.77 -5.06
CA ASP A 241 23.05 20.35 -3.82
C ASP A 241 24.06 20.65 -2.69
N TYR A 242 25.36 20.66 -2.94
CA TYR A 242 26.41 20.97 -1.97
C TYR A 242 27.13 22.28 -2.32
N ALA A 243 27.18 23.18 -1.34
CA ALA A 243 27.79 24.51 -1.53
C ALA A 243 29.32 24.51 -1.41
N ILE A 244 29.91 23.52 -0.68
CA ILE A 244 31.35 23.45 -0.45
C ILE A 244 31.84 22.03 -0.82
N THR A 245 32.53 21.93 -1.94
CA THR A 245 33.01 20.64 -2.50
C THR A 245 34.53 20.46 -2.36
N SER A 246 35.25 21.49 -1.87
CA SER A 246 36.68 21.40 -1.58
C SER A 246 37.04 22.02 -0.23
N LEU A 247 38.03 21.46 0.45
CA LEU A 247 38.55 21.97 1.73
C LEU A 247 39.10 23.39 1.58
N GLU A 248 39.77 23.69 0.46
CA GLU A 248 40.33 25.00 0.18
C GLU A 248 39.25 26.07 0.07
N GLN A 249 38.17 25.81 -0.63
CA GLN A 249 37.01 26.67 -0.72
C GLN A 249 36.41 26.96 0.65
N GLY A 250 36.21 25.90 1.45
CA GLY A 250 35.68 26.00 2.79
C GLY A 250 36.59 26.82 3.73
N GLN A 251 37.91 26.59 3.65
CA GLN A 251 38.87 27.30 4.48
C GLN A 251 38.91 28.81 4.15
N LYS A 252 38.80 29.18 2.87
CA LYS A 252 38.69 30.60 2.45
C LYS A 252 37.46 31.25 3.05
N LEU A 253 36.33 30.55 3.13
CA LEU A 253 35.11 31.07 3.76
C LEU A 253 35.30 31.26 5.27
N VAL A 254 35.92 30.30 5.97
CA VAL A 254 36.23 30.40 7.39
C VAL A 254 37.16 31.59 7.65
N ASP A 255 38.24 31.71 6.86
CA ASP A 255 39.23 32.76 7.03
C ASP A 255 38.63 34.15 6.77
N SER A 256 37.63 34.29 5.90
CA SER A 256 36.95 35.56 5.61
C SER A 256 36.09 36.08 6.76
N ILE A 257 35.70 35.23 7.72
CA ILE A 257 34.75 35.58 8.79
C ILE A 257 35.28 35.36 10.21
N LYS A 258 36.39 34.66 10.41
CA LYS A 258 36.89 34.28 11.75
C LYS A 258 37.17 35.45 12.68
N ASP A 259 37.60 36.60 12.12
CA ASP A 259 37.95 37.78 12.86
C ASP A 259 36.82 38.84 12.87
N LEU A 260 35.69 38.56 12.21
CA LEU A 260 34.50 39.41 12.21
C LEU A 260 33.55 38.99 13.34
N PRO A 261 32.75 39.89 13.88
CA PRO A 261 31.70 39.51 14.82
C PRO A 261 30.52 38.86 14.08
N LEU A 262 29.85 37.90 14.72
CA LEU A 262 28.55 37.45 14.29
C LEU A 262 27.48 38.41 14.78
N GLU A 263 26.65 38.93 13.89
CA GLU A 263 25.53 39.82 14.20
C GLU A 263 24.19 39.10 13.95
N ILE A 264 23.27 39.17 14.92
CA ILE A 264 21.92 38.66 14.80
C ILE A 264 21.07 39.62 13.97
N THR A 265 20.72 39.24 12.76
CA THR A 265 19.97 40.07 11.81
C THR A 265 18.46 39.97 11.97
N SER A 266 17.97 38.78 12.39
CA SER A 266 16.54 38.56 12.60
C SER A 266 16.28 37.48 13.65
N VAL A 267 15.25 37.69 14.45
CA VAL A 267 14.69 36.68 15.36
C VAL A 267 13.17 36.62 15.13
N GLU A 268 12.70 35.53 14.62
CA GLU A 268 11.28 35.34 14.34
C GLU A 268 10.75 34.15 15.14
N LYS A 269 9.72 34.36 15.96
CA LYS A 269 9.03 33.26 16.68
C LYS A 269 7.62 33.10 16.11
N LYS A 270 7.38 31.95 15.45
CA LYS A 270 6.08 31.59 14.87
C LYS A 270 5.42 30.51 15.71
N LYS A 271 4.17 30.75 16.12
CA LYS A 271 3.33 29.73 16.71
C LYS A 271 2.66 28.90 15.62
N GLY A 272 2.65 27.60 15.80
CA GLY A 272 2.04 26.63 14.90
C GLY A 272 1.18 25.61 15.64
N MET A 273 0.32 24.93 14.91
CA MET A 273 -0.49 23.83 15.40
C MET A 273 -0.09 22.55 14.67
N GLU A 274 0.22 21.51 15.42
CA GLU A 274 0.49 20.18 14.92
C GLU A 274 -0.71 19.28 15.27
N TYR A 275 -1.36 18.79 14.24
CA TYR A 275 -2.55 17.95 14.38
C TYR A 275 -2.14 16.49 14.63
N ALA A 276 -3.04 15.74 15.28
CA ALA A 276 -2.87 14.31 15.47
C ALA A 276 -2.60 13.60 14.12
N PRO A 277 -1.79 12.53 14.13
CA PRO A 277 -1.62 11.69 12.95
C PRO A 277 -2.98 11.19 12.46
N ARG A 278 -3.13 11.02 11.14
CA ARG A 278 -4.37 10.49 10.55
C ARG A 278 -4.67 9.09 11.08
N LEU A 279 -5.93 8.70 11.06
CA LEU A 279 -6.36 7.34 11.35
C LEU A 279 -5.65 6.34 10.43
N PHE A 280 -5.78 5.07 10.73
CA PHE A 280 -5.15 4.02 9.94
C PHE A 280 -6.00 3.58 8.75
N ASP A 281 -5.37 3.54 7.59
CA ASP A 281 -5.66 2.57 6.54
C ASP A 281 -4.80 1.32 6.75
N LEU A 282 -5.00 0.29 5.93
CA LEU A 282 -4.25 -0.96 6.08
C LEU A 282 -2.73 -0.74 5.89
N THR A 283 -2.33 0.05 4.89
CA THR A 283 -0.90 0.26 4.59
C THR A 283 -0.19 1.00 5.73
N SER A 284 -0.77 2.07 6.23
CA SER A 284 -0.18 2.83 7.35
C SER A 284 -0.11 2.01 8.64
N LEU A 285 -1.10 1.15 8.89
CA LEU A 285 -1.06 0.21 10.00
C LEU A 285 0.08 -0.81 9.85
N GLN A 286 0.22 -1.42 8.67
CA GLN A 286 1.31 -2.35 8.37
C GLN A 286 2.69 -1.70 8.54
N VAL A 287 2.84 -0.48 8.05
CA VAL A 287 4.08 0.30 8.19
C VAL A 287 4.42 0.54 9.65
N GLU A 288 3.45 0.94 10.46
CA GLU A 288 3.67 1.25 11.87
C GLU A 288 3.96 -0.02 12.69
N CYS A 289 3.23 -1.12 12.43
CA CYS A 289 3.47 -2.41 13.05
C CYS A 289 4.86 -2.98 12.70
N ASN A 290 5.31 -2.82 11.46
CA ASN A 290 6.66 -3.23 11.06
C ASN A 290 7.74 -2.41 11.77
N LYS A 291 7.57 -1.08 11.86
CA LYS A 291 8.52 -0.20 12.56
C LYS A 291 8.63 -0.51 14.04
N ARG A 292 7.50 -0.64 14.75
CA ARG A 292 7.46 -0.78 16.21
C ARG A 292 7.70 -2.21 16.68
N TYR A 293 7.13 -3.19 15.98
CA TYR A 293 7.09 -4.58 16.44
C TYR A 293 7.82 -5.55 15.52
N GLY A 294 8.34 -5.10 14.38
CA GLY A 294 8.97 -5.96 13.38
C GLY A 294 8.01 -6.92 12.69
N LEU A 295 6.69 -6.70 12.80
CA LEU A 295 5.69 -7.55 12.15
C LEU A 295 5.77 -7.41 10.63
N THR A 296 5.58 -8.52 9.93
CA THR A 296 5.44 -8.48 8.46
C THR A 296 4.11 -7.84 8.06
N ALA A 297 4.01 -7.40 6.82
CA ALA A 297 2.76 -6.90 6.28
C ALA A 297 1.64 -7.96 6.31
N ASP A 298 1.99 -9.22 6.05
CA ASP A 298 1.07 -10.36 6.08
C ASP A 298 0.62 -10.70 7.51
N ASP A 299 1.54 -10.72 8.48
CA ASP A 299 1.18 -10.95 9.89
C ASP A 299 0.27 -9.83 10.42
N THR A 300 0.58 -8.58 10.09
CA THR A 300 -0.28 -7.45 10.46
C THR A 300 -1.68 -7.59 9.86
N LEU A 301 -1.78 -7.98 8.59
CA LEU A 301 -3.09 -8.22 7.95
C LEU A 301 -3.86 -9.35 8.64
N LYS A 302 -3.21 -10.46 8.99
CA LYS A 302 -3.83 -11.57 9.72
C LYS A 302 -4.34 -11.15 11.09
N ILE A 303 -3.53 -10.37 11.82
CA ILE A 303 -3.88 -9.87 13.16
C ILE A 303 -5.08 -8.92 13.09
N ILE A 304 -5.04 -7.91 12.22
CA ILE A 304 -6.16 -6.95 12.13
C ILE A 304 -7.43 -7.61 11.58
N GLN A 305 -7.30 -8.61 10.71
CA GLN A 305 -8.42 -9.42 10.25
C GLN A 305 -9.05 -10.22 11.42
N SER A 306 -8.23 -10.79 12.31
CA SER A 306 -8.70 -11.46 13.54
C SER A 306 -9.43 -10.49 14.47
N LEU A 307 -8.91 -9.26 14.65
CA LEU A 307 -9.56 -8.23 15.47
C LEU A 307 -10.92 -7.81 14.88
N TYR A 308 -11.03 -7.71 13.56
CA TYR A 308 -12.30 -7.49 12.89
C TYR A 308 -13.30 -8.64 13.13
N GLU A 309 -12.85 -9.88 13.00
CA GLU A 309 -13.67 -11.09 13.24
C GLU A 309 -14.05 -11.27 14.72
N LYS A 310 -13.28 -10.67 15.64
CA LYS A 310 -13.61 -10.53 17.07
C LYS A 310 -14.50 -9.31 17.37
N HIS A 311 -14.94 -8.58 16.35
CA HIS A 311 -15.83 -7.41 16.43
C HIS A 311 -15.23 -6.19 17.16
N VAL A 312 -13.94 -6.17 17.47
CA VAL A 312 -13.32 -5.07 18.22
C VAL A 312 -12.78 -3.95 17.33
N THR A 313 -12.58 -4.21 16.04
CA THR A 313 -12.23 -3.19 15.03
C THR A 313 -13.17 -3.24 13.82
N THR A 314 -13.20 -2.15 13.05
CA THR A 314 -13.89 -2.10 11.75
C THR A 314 -13.12 -2.85 10.66
N TYR A 315 -13.70 -2.96 9.46
CA TYR A 315 -13.13 -3.70 8.33
C TYR A 315 -11.71 -3.24 8.00
N PRO A 316 -10.73 -4.17 7.86
CA PRO A 316 -9.33 -3.79 7.83
C PRO A 316 -8.76 -3.48 6.44
N ARG A 317 -9.42 -3.93 5.34
CA ARG A 317 -8.84 -3.79 3.99
C ARG A 317 -9.26 -2.49 3.32
N VAL A 318 -8.94 -1.38 3.99
CA VAL A 318 -9.35 -0.04 3.58
C VAL A 318 -8.15 0.75 3.07
N ASP A 319 -8.40 1.71 2.19
CA ASP A 319 -7.41 2.57 1.53
C ASP A 319 -7.53 4.05 1.95
N THR A 320 -8.43 4.36 2.88
CA THR A 320 -8.63 5.71 3.40
C THR A 320 -8.28 5.83 4.88
N THR A 321 -7.82 7.01 5.26
CA THR A 321 -7.54 7.42 6.65
C THR A 321 -8.62 8.33 7.21
N PHE A 322 -9.76 8.46 6.54
CA PHE A 322 -10.85 9.34 6.90
C PHE A 322 -12.09 8.56 7.34
N LEU A 323 -12.95 9.23 8.12
CA LEU A 323 -14.28 8.76 8.50
C LEU A 323 -15.33 9.48 7.66
N SER A 324 -16.43 8.79 7.39
CA SER A 324 -17.65 9.41 6.84
C SER A 324 -18.44 10.14 7.94
N ASP A 325 -19.26 11.08 7.54
CA ASP A 325 -20.02 11.95 8.45
C ASP A 325 -21.04 11.18 9.31
N ASP A 326 -21.54 10.04 8.84
CA ASP A 326 -22.47 9.16 9.56
C ASP A 326 -21.82 8.41 10.72
N ILE A 327 -20.50 8.34 10.78
CA ILE A 327 -19.76 7.77 11.90
C ILE A 327 -19.66 8.76 13.08
N TYR A 328 -19.71 10.07 12.82
CA TYR A 328 -19.54 11.08 13.87
C TYR A 328 -20.51 10.90 15.05
N PRO A 329 -21.81 10.67 14.87
CA PRO A 329 -22.74 10.43 15.98
C PRO A 329 -22.43 9.17 16.80
N LYS A 330 -21.72 8.19 16.21
CA LYS A 330 -21.36 6.90 16.86
C LYS A 330 -20.08 7.01 17.70
N VAL A 331 -19.23 8.01 17.45
CA VAL A 331 -17.93 8.21 18.15
C VAL A 331 -18.07 8.26 19.68
N PRO A 332 -19.05 9.00 20.28
CA PRO A 332 -19.21 9.02 21.73
C PRO A 332 -19.47 7.64 22.34
N ALA A 333 -20.26 6.80 21.68
CA ALA A 333 -20.53 5.44 22.13
C ALA A 333 -19.29 4.55 22.02
N THR A 334 -18.54 4.66 20.92
CA THR A 334 -17.28 3.94 20.71
C THR A 334 -16.26 4.29 21.81
N LEU A 335 -16.07 5.57 22.13
CA LEU A 335 -15.16 6.01 23.19
C LEU A 335 -15.57 5.49 24.57
N ARG A 336 -16.87 5.53 24.91
CA ARG A 336 -17.36 4.96 26.18
C ARG A 336 -17.11 3.46 26.27
N GLY A 337 -17.27 2.73 25.17
CA GLY A 337 -17.06 1.28 25.15
C GLY A 337 -15.62 0.85 25.45
N ILE A 338 -14.64 1.74 25.18
CA ILE A 338 -13.20 1.44 25.39
C ILE A 338 -12.59 2.18 26.59
N GLN A 339 -13.35 3.02 27.31
CA GLN A 339 -12.83 3.89 28.38
C GLN A 339 -12.14 3.13 29.51
N ASP A 340 -12.62 1.94 29.85
CA ASP A 340 -12.05 1.11 30.92
C ASP A 340 -10.64 0.62 30.61
N TYR A 341 -10.30 0.54 29.32
CA TYR A 341 -8.98 0.09 28.83
C TYR A 341 -8.03 1.25 28.53
N PHE A 342 -8.59 2.43 28.24
CA PHE A 342 -7.83 3.61 27.83
C PHE A 342 -8.20 4.83 28.69
N PRO A 343 -7.47 5.08 29.78
CA PRO A 343 -7.72 6.25 30.65
C PRO A 343 -7.60 7.58 29.88
N GLN A 344 -6.93 7.60 28.73
CA GLN A 344 -6.85 8.74 27.83
C GLN A 344 -8.22 9.17 27.27
N VAL A 345 -9.25 8.35 27.36
CA VAL A 345 -10.62 8.73 26.99
C VAL A 345 -11.24 9.71 28.00
N ALA A 346 -10.85 9.65 29.28
CA ALA A 346 -11.47 10.43 30.37
C ALA A 346 -11.53 11.95 30.09
N PRO A 347 -10.50 12.62 29.55
CA PRO A 347 -10.58 14.05 29.21
C PRO A 347 -11.59 14.39 28.11
N LEU A 348 -12.01 13.41 27.32
CA LEU A 348 -13.00 13.57 26.25
C LEU A 348 -14.44 13.37 26.77
N LEU A 349 -14.62 12.95 28.01
CA LEU A 349 -15.90 12.77 28.72
C LEU A 349 -16.12 13.92 29.71
N PRO A 350 -17.38 14.29 30.09
CA PRO A 350 -18.65 13.70 29.69
C PRO A 350 -19.13 14.17 28.31
N LEU A 351 -19.47 13.20 27.48
CA LEU A 351 -20.05 13.47 26.16
C LEU A 351 -21.57 13.41 26.25
N LYS A 352 -22.29 14.33 25.60
CA LYS A 352 -23.74 14.15 25.43
C LYS A 352 -24.01 12.94 24.53
N ALA A 353 -25.05 12.20 24.85
CA ALA A 353 -25.40 10.96 24.16
C ALA A 353 -25.69 11.15 22.66
N ASP A 354 -26.14 12.34 22.27
CA ASP A 354 -26.59 12.73 20.94
C ASP A 354 -25.51 13.48 20.10
N GLY A 355 -24.30 13.69 20.63
CA GLY A 355 -23.25 14.43 19.93
C GLY A 355 -23.54 15.92 19.72
N GLY A 356 -24.56 16.49 20.40
CA GLY A 356 -25.00 17.87 20.23
C GLY A 356 -23.95 18.91 20.63
N LYS A 357 -24.00 20.07 19.95
CA LYS A 357 -23.16 21.24 20.25
C LYS A 357 -23.45 21.76 21.67
N GLY A 358 -22.53 21.55 22.59
CA GLY A 358 -22.57 22.06 23.97
C GLY A 358 -21.22 21.86 24.64
N ALA A 359 -21.03 22.34 25.84
CA ALA A 359 -19.83 22.06 26.63
C ALA A 359 -19.65 20.53 26.72
N GLY A 360 -18.63 19.97 26.05
CA GLY A 360 -18.34 18.54 25.96
C GLY A 360 -18.65 17.89 24.59
N SER A 361 -18.91 18.62 23.50
CA SER A 361 -18.98 18.04 22.15
C SER A 361 -17.58 17.75 21.60
N LEU A 362 -17.40 16.60 20.97
CA LEU A 362 -16.14 16.26 20.30
C LEU A 362 -15.90 17.17 19.08
N PRO A 363 -14.65 17.52 18.78
CA PRO A 363 -14.34 18.31 17.59
C PRO A 363 -14.65 17.48 16.32
N LYS A 364 -15.47 18.02 15.41
CA LYS A 364 -15.68 17.47 14.07
C LYS A 364 -14.70 18.14 13.10
N SER A 365 -13.52 17.57 12.94
CA SER A 365 -12.48 18.11 12.06
C SER A 365 -12.59 17.54 10.64
N LYS A 366 -12.48 18.37 9.61
CA LYS A 366 -12.33 17.93 8.20
C LYS A 366 -11.06 17.11 7.96
N LYS A 367 -10.11 17.10 8.88
CA LYS A 367 -8.93 16.22 8.82
C LYS A 367 -9.22 14.78 9.22
N VAL A 368 -10.37 14.55 9.88
CA VAL A 368 -10.84 13.24 10.32
C VAL A 368 -12.09 12.81 9.53
N PHE A 369 -13.03 13.74 9.31
CA PHE A 369 -14.30 13.47 8.62
C PHE A 369 -14.33 14.16 7.26
N ASP A 370 -14.33 13.37 6.20
CA ASP A 370 -14.41 13.86 4.82
C ASP A 370 -15.02 12.77 3.91
N ASN A 371 -16.30 12.92 3.59
CA ASN A 371 -17.02 11.96 2.73
C ASN A 371 -16.39 11.81 1.35
N SER A 372 -15.75 12.87 0.83
CA SER A 372 -15.11 12.82 -0.50
C SER A 372 -13.85 11.95 -0.54
N LYS A 373 -13.33 11.57 0.63
CA LYS A 373 -12.15 10.72 0.82
C LYS A 373 -12.47 9.31 1.29
N VAL A 374 -13.76 9.00 1.43
CA VAL A 374 -14.25 7.66 1.80
C VAL A 374 -14.90 7.06 0.55
N THR A 375 -14.38 5.92 0.11
CA THR A 375 -14.91 5.17 -1.03
C THR A 375 -15.86 4.06 -0.54
N ASP A 376 -15.38 2.85 -0.42
CA ASP A 376 -16.17 1.68 0.01
C ASP A 376 -16.31 1.62 1.53
N HIS A 377 -15.25 1.96 2.26
CA HIS A 377 -15.17 1.90 3.71
C HIS A 377 -14.41 3.11 4.27
N HIS A 378 -14.68 3.44 5.53
CA HIS A 378 -13.91 4.42 6.30
C HIS A 378 -12.64 3.80 6.92
N ALA A 379 -11.79 4.62 7.52
CA ALA A 379 -10.57 4.21 8.22
C ALA A 379 -10.81 3.13 9.29
N ILE A 380 -9.76 2.39 9.63
CA ILE A 380 -9.78 1.37 10.69
C ILE A 380 -9.90 2.05 12.05
N ILE A 381 -10.97 1.74 12.80
CA ILE A 381 -11.23 2.28 14.14
C ILE A 381 -11.74 1.19 15.08
N PRO A 382 -11.70 1.39 16.41
CA PRO A 382 -12.41 0.53 17.35
C PRO A 382 -13.92 0.58 17.13
N THR A 383 -14.62 -0.50 17.45
CA THR A 383 -16.09 -0.57 17.39
C THR A 383 -16.77 -0.12 18.69
N GLY A 384 -16.01 0.00 19.78
CA GLY A 384 -16.54 0.21 21.12
C GLY A 384 -16.83 -1.09 21.89
N GLN A 385 -16.68 -2.25 21.24
CA GLN A 385 -16.75 -3.53 21.94
C GLN A 385 -15.51 -3.74 22.83
N ARG A 386 -15.70 -4.47 23.95
CA ARG A 386 -14.61 -4.75 24.89
C ARG A 386 -13.54 -5.62 24.23
N PRO A 387 -12.27 -5.20 24.27
CA PRO A 387 -11.17 -5.95 23.65
C PRO A 387 -10.67 -7.08 24.56
N ASP A 388 -11.58 -7.97 24.98
CA ASP A 388 -11.28 -9.11 25.82
C ASP A 388 -10.69 -10.26 24.98
N ASN A 389 -9.94 -11.16 25.63
CA ASN A 389 -9.38 -12.36 25.01
C ASN A 389 -8.51 -12.12 23.78
N LEU A 390 -7.72 -11.05 23.80
CA LEU A 390 -6.71 -10.76 22.78
C LEU A 390 -5.36 -11.37 23.16
N SER A 391 -4.68 -11.98 22.19
CA SER A 391 -3.27 -12.33 22.34
C SER A 391 -2.40 -11.08 22.49
N ASP A 392 -1.15 -11.22 22.93
CA ASP A 392 -0.22 -10.10 23.10
C ASP A 392 -0.02 -9.28 21.82
N LEU A 393 0.07 -9.94 20.66
CA LEU A 393 0.22 -9.27 19.38
C LEU A 393 -1.09 -8.57 18.95
N GLU A 394 -2.23 -9.22 19.14
CA GLU A 394 -3.52 -8.60 18.89
C GLU A 394 -3.74 -7.38 19.76
N ARG A 395 -3.37 -7.47 21.05
CA ARG A 395 -3.43 -6.35 21.99
C ARG A 395 -2.59 -5.17 21.51
N LYS A 396 -1.34 -5.40 21.13
CA LYS A 396 -0.45 -4.35 20.61
C LYS A 396 -1.02 -3.66 19.39
N VAL A 397 -1.55 -4.41 18.43
CA VAL A 397 -2.14 -3.84 17.20
C VAL A 397 -3.43 -3.11 17.52
N TYR A 398 -4.28 -3.66 18.39
CA TYR A 398 -5.51 -3.02 18.84
C TYR A 398 -5.24 -1.70 19.57
N ASP A 399 -4.30 -1.69 20.52
CA ASP A 399 -3.93 -0.49 21.28
C ASP A 399 -3.44 0.61 20.35
N MET A 400 -2.65 0.28 19.33
CA MET A 400 -2.19 1.23 18.31
C MET A 400 -3.38 1.86 17.56
N VAL A 401 -4.38 1.07 17.16
CA VAL A 401 -5.58 1.55 16.47
C VAL A 401 -6.41 2.43 17.41
N ALA A 402 -6.62 1.98 18.65
CA ALA A 402 -7.43 2.70 19.64
C ALA A 402 -6.81 4.04 20.07
N LEU A 403 -5.51 4.05 20.38
CA LEU A 403 -4.80 5.28 20.74
C LEU A 403 -4.80 6.31 19.58
N ARG A 404 -4.64 5.84 18.33
CA ARG A 404 -4.71 6.70 17.15
C ARG A 404 -6.12 7.31 16.98
N PHE A 405 -7.15 6.53 17.23
CA PHE A 405 -8.55 6.98 17.20
C PHE A 405 -8.82 8.01 18.32
N ILE A 406 -8.39 7.75 19.55
CA ILE A 406 -8.54 8.67 20.68
C ILE A 406 -7.83 10.00 20.40
N ALA A 407 -6.59 9.95 19.92
CA ALA A 407 -5.78 11.13 19.60
C ALA A 407 -6.42 12.06 18.56
N ALA A 408 -7.22 11.51 17.64
CA ALA A 408 -7.92 12.29 16.61
C ALA A 408 -8.95 13.29 17.18
N PHE A 409 -9.38 13.12 18.43
CA PHE A 409 -10.34 13.98 19.12
C PHE A 409 -9.71 14.88 20.18
N TYR A 410 -8.38 14.79 20.36
CA TYR A 410 -7.65 15.71 21.22
C TYR A 410 -7.36 17.04 20.51
N PRO A 411 -7.13 18.12 21.27
CA PRO A 411 -6.68 19.37 20.67
C PRO A 411 -5.33 19.19 19.98
N PRO A 412 -5.01 20.02 18.96
CA PRO A 412 -3.71 19.98 18.32
C PRO A 412 -2.60 20.35 19.30
N CYS A 413 -1.42 19.74 19.13
CA CYS A 413 -0.22 20.14 19.84
C CYS A 413 0.17 21.57 19.39
N GLN A 414 0.38 22.47 20.35
CA GLN A 414 0.84 23.83 20.06
C GLN A 414 2.36 23.87 20.13
N VAL A 415 2.97 24.36 19.07
CA VAL A 415 4.42 24.49 18.96
C VAL A 415 4.81 25.94 18.67
N ALA A 416 5.98 26.35 19.14
CA ALA A 416 6.62 27.58 18.71
C ALA A 416 7.94 27.25 18.01
N THR A 417 8.12 27.75 16.80
CA THR A 417 9.37 27.65 16.06
C THR A 417 10.05 29.00 16.08
N THR A 418 11.26 29.06 16.65
CA THR A 418 12.09 30.26 16.66
C THR A 418 13.15 30.11 15.58
N THR A 419 13.13 30.98 14.59
CA THR A 419 14.16 31.05 13.55
C THR A 419 15.02 32.27 13.83
N VAL A 420 16.32 32.06 13.95
CA VAL A 420 17.32 33.13 14.15
C VAL A 420 18.20 33.16 12.91
N LEU A 421 18.29 34.35 12.32
CA LEU A 421 19.22 34.64 11.23
C LEU A 421 20.34 35.52 11.78
N ALA A 422 21.56 35.27 11.35
CA ALA A 422 22.74 36.00 11.70
C ALA A 422 23.63 36.20 10.46
N CYS A 423 24.57 37.11 10.49
CA CYS A 423 25.60 37.25 9.47
C CYS A 423 26.98 37.50 10.12
N ALA A 424 28.01 37.06 9.41
CA ALA A 424 29.39 37.45 9.65
C ALA A 424 29.98 37.80 8.27
N GLY A 425 30.29 39.08 8.07
CA GLY A 425 30.56 39.63 6.73
C GLY A 425 29.41 39.32 5.77
N ASP A 426 29.71 38.80 4.61
CA ASP A 426 28.71 38.48 3.57
C ASP A 426 28.04 37.10 3.76
N ILE A 427 28.42 36.33 4.77
CA ILE A 427 27.89 34.98 4.98
C ILE A 427 26.71 35.04 5.96
N SER A 428 25.56 34.57 5.47
CA SER A 428 24.36 34.42 6.30
C SER A 428 24.35 33.05 7.00
N PHE A 429 23.88 33.07 8.25
CA PHE A 429 23.75 31.90 9.11
C PHE A 429 22.32 31.77 9.63
N LYS A 430 21.91 30.53 9.86
CA LYS A 430 20.58 30.22 10.37
C LYS A 430 20.63 29.14 11.46
N VAL A 431 19.81 29.35 12.49
CA VAL A 431 19.46 28.27 13.43
C VAL A 431 17.96 28.28 13.67
N THR A 432 17.40 27.11 13.88
CA THR A 432 15.97 26.94 14.19
C THR A 432 15.85 26.16 15.50
N GLY A 433 15.06 26.69 16.42
CA GLY A 433 14.64 26.03 17.64
C GLY A 433 13.16 25.69 17.61
N ARG A 434 12.77 24.69 18.39
CA ARG A 434 11.39 24.25 18.52
C ARG A 434 11.05 24.03 20.00
N GLU A 435 9.91 24.57 20.41
CA GLU A 435 9.36 24.48 21.75
C GLU A 435 7.92 23.97 21.68
N ILE A 436 7.57 22.99 22.50
CA ILE A 436 6.19 22.53 22.65
C ILE A 436 5.53 23.39 23.75
N LEU A 437 4.50 24.17 23.35
CA LEU A 437 3.76 25.04 24.25
C LEU A 437 2.61 24.31 24.94
N ALA A 438 1.97 23.36 24.27
CA ALA A 438 0.93 22.48 24.82
C ALA A 438 0.97 21.13 24.10
N GLN A 439 0.96 20.06 24.87
CA GLN A 439 1.10 18.69 24.35
C GLN A 439 -0.06 18.28 23.42
N GLY A 440 -1.29 18.64 23.78
CA GLY A 440 -2.47 18.26 23.01
C GLY A 440 -2.56 16.76 22.80
N TRP A 441 -2.76 16.31 21.56
CA TRP A 441 -2.89 14.89 21.22
C TRP A 441 -1.67 14.01 21.60
N ARG A 442 -0.49 14.62 21.80
CA ARG A 442 0.72 13.90 22.22
C ARG A 442 0.59 13.26 23.59
N GLU A 443 -0.28 13.82 24.46
CA GLU A 443 -0.57 13.25 25.78
C GLU A 443 -1.13 11.82 25.73
N VAL A 444 -1.82 11.48 24.62
CA VAL A 444 -2.37 10.13 24.40
C VAL A 444 -1.26 9.08 24.33
N PHE A 445 -0.09 9.46 23.84
CA PHE A 445 1.07 8.58 23.65
C PHE A 445 2.15 8.76 24.73
N ALA A 446 1.88 9.52 25.79
CA ALA A 446 2.89 9.86 26.82
C ALA A 446 3.53 8.65 27.52
N LYS A 447 2.88 7.49 27.53
CA LYS A 447 3.44 6.24 28.06
C LYS A 447 4.38 5.53 27.08
N GLU A 448 4.36 5.90 25.79
CA GLU A 448 5.18 5.34 24.72
C GLU A 448 6.43 6.20 24.44
N LYS A 449 6.93 6.97 25.44
CA LYS A 449 8.07 7.86 25.24
C LYS A 449 9.24 7.09 24.61
N ASN A 450 9.53 7.44 23.37
CA ASN A 450 10.75 7.05 22.68
C ASN A 450 11.79 8.16 22.89
N ASP A 451 13.08 7.79 22.91
CA ASP A 451 14.21 8.72 23.01
C ASP A 451 14.21 9.80 21.91
N ASP A 452 13.47 9.58 20.82
CA ASP A 452 13.27 10.54 19.71
C ASP A 452 12.55 11.85 20.13
N GLU A 453 11.73 11.84 21.20
CA GLU A 453 11.03 13.06 21.65
C GLU A 453 11.97 14.10 22.28
N ALA A 454 13.10 13.66 22.85
CA ALA A 454 14.10 14.54 23.43
C ALA A 454 14.85 15.33 22.33
N GLU A 455 15.03 14.75 21.14
CA GLU A 455 15.63 15.42 19.97
C GLU A 455 14.68 16.40 19.30
N GLU A 456 13.36 16.27 19.47
CA GLU A 456 12.36 17.17 18.87
C GLU A 456 12.29 18.55 19.52
N GLN A 457 12.70 18.69 20.78
CA GLN A 457 12.74 19.99 21.48
C GLN A 457 14.16 20.56 21.47
N LYS A 458 14.39 21.52 20.58
CA LYS A 458 15.63 22.32 20.55
C LYS A 458 15.34 23.70 21.07
N LEU A 459 15.55 23.92 22.36
CA LEU A 459 15.42 25.24 22.96
C LEU A 459 16.64 26.10 22.58
N LEU A 460 16.40 27.30 22.09
CA LEU A 460 17.43 28.30 21.81
C LEU A 460 17.54 29.28 22.96
N PRO A 461 18.75 29.80 23.24
CA PRO A 461 18.93 30.97 24.10
C PRO A 461 18.13 32.17 23.58
N SER A 462 17.83 33.14 24.44
CA SER A 462 17.18 34.36 24.03
C SER A 462 18.16 35.21 23.24
N PHE A 463 17.94 35.32 21.94
CA PHE A 463 18.67 36.21 21.03
C PHE A 463 17.88 37.50 20.79
N ARG A 464 18.61 38.58 20.48
CA ARG A 464 18.01 39.89 20.13
C ARG A 464 18.56 40.35 18.80
N LYS A 465 17.71 40.96 17.98
CA LYS A 465 18.14 41.61 16.73
C LYS A 465 19.16 42.70 17.04
N GLY A 466 20.26 42.77 16.29
CA GLY A 466 21.38 43.69 16.49
C GLY A 466 22.39 43.25 17.57
N GLU A 467 22.13 42.12 18.26
CA GLU A 467 23.12 41.51 19.14
C GLU A 467 24.31 41.02 18.33
N SER A 468 25.53 41.35 18.77
CA SER A 468 26.75 41.00 18.06
C SER A 468 27.84 40.56 19.03
N GLY A 469 28.74 39.69 18.58
CA GLY A 469 29.84 39.22 19.42
C GLY A 469 30.75 38.22 18.74
N PRO A 470 31.83 37.81 19.44
CA PRO A 470 32.77 36.82 18.91
C PRO A 470 32.09 35.46 18.70
N HIS A 471 32.46 34.79 17.63
CA HIS A 471 31.97 33.45 17.29
C HIS A 471 33.13 32.53 16.85
N GLN A 472 32.85 31.26 16.73
CA GLN A 472 33.84 30.26 16.32
C GLN A 472 33.36 29.56 15.04
N PRO A 473 33.77 30.02 13.86
CA PRO A 473 33.46 29.34 12.62
C PRO A 473 34.23 28.03 12.51
N GLN A 474 33.57 26.99 12.03
CA GLN A 474 34.13 25.66 11.86
C GLN A 474 33.64 25.02 10.57
N LEU A 475 34.53 24.27 9.94
CA LEU A 475 34.23 23.52 8.76
C LEU A 475 34.04 22.04 9.17
N ILE A 476 32.85 21.51 8.92
CA ILE A 476 32.52 20.13 9.27
C ILE A 476 32.56 19.27 7.99
N GLU A 477 33.50 18.35 7.96
CA GLU A 477 33.59 17.37 6.88
C GLU A 477 32.44 16.37 6.96
N LYS A 478 31.81 16.10 5.83
CA LYS A 478 30.74 15.15 5.64
C LYS A 478 31.02 14.28 4.42
N THR A 479 30.48 13.08 4.44
CA THR A 479 30.52 12.18 3.29
C THR A 479 29.10 11.76 2.95
N THR A 480 28.78 11.78 1.68
CA THR A 480 27.47 11.27 1.23
C THR A 480 27.34 9.79 1.53
N THR A 481 26.14 9.35 1.84
CA THR A 481 25.86 7.95 2.16
C THR A 481 24.85 7.38 1.16
N PRO A 482 24.95 6.09 0.81
CA PRO A 482 23.99 5.46 -0.08
C PRO A 482 22.59 5.44 0.55
N PRO A 483 21.53 5.37 -0.26
CA PRO A 483 20.21 5.14 0.26
C PRO A 483 20.15 3.81 1.02
N LYS A 484 19.27 3.69 2.02
CA LYS A 484 19.11 2.45 2.79
C LYS A 484 18.36 1.40 1.97
N TYR A 485 18.68 0.12 2.18
CA TYR A 485 17.86 -0.99 1.69
C TYR A 485 16.40 -0.83 2.15
N TYR A 486 15.47 -1.34 1.36
CA TYR A 486 14.08 -1.37 1.81
C TYR A 486 13.90 -2.30 3.01
N THR A 487 13.11 -1.86 3.99
CA THR A 487 12.39 -2.72 4.93
C THR A 487 10.99 -2.96 4.38
N GLU A 488 10.20 -3.87 4.96
CA GLU A 488 8.80 -4.01 4.53
C GLU A 488 8.01 -2.70 4.66
N ALA A 489 8.22 -1.96 5.75
CA ALA A 489 7.59 -0.66 5.96
C ALA A 489 7.93 0.34 4.83
N THR A 490 9.21 0.46 4.48
CA THR A 490 9.65 1.42 3.45
C THR A 490 9.31 0.94 2.04
N LEU A 491 9.24 -0.38 1.80
CA LEU A 491 8.77 -0.95 0.54
C LEU A 491 7.27 -0.70 0.34
N LEU A 492 6.45 -0.92 1.37
CA LEU A 492 5.02 -0.61 1.32
C LEU A 492 4.78 0.88 1.01
N ARG A 493 5.55 1.79 1.63
CA ARG A 493 5.49 3.22 1.31
C ARG A 493 5.95 3.52 -0.12
N ALA A 494 7.01 2.86 -0.60
CA ALA A 494 7.47 3.01 -1.97
C ALA A 494 6.42 2.52 -2.98
N MET A 495 5.75 1.39 -2.70
CA MET A 495 4.62 0.91 -3.52
C MET A 495 3.45 1.91 -3.52
N GLU A 496 3.10 2.46 -2.36
CA GLU A 496 2.02 3.44 -2.20
C GLU A 496 2.31 4.74 -2.95
N THR A 497 3.55 5.21 -2.90
CA THR A 497 3.96 6.50 -3.48
C THR A 497 4.61 6.38 -4.86
N ALA A 498 4.61 5.20 -5.46
CA ALA A 498 5.25 4.94 -6.76
C ALA A 498 4.73 5.84 -7.90
N GLY A 499 3.50 6.33 -7.79
CA GLY A 499 2.95 7.31 -8.72
C GLY A 499 3.73 8.63 -8.80
N LYS A 500 4.44 9.04 -7.74
CA LYS A 500 5.24 10.28 -7.74
C LYS A 500 6.41 10.25 -8.72
N THR A 501 6.83 9.08 -9.15
CA THR A 501 7.93 8.88 -10.11
C THR A 501 7.45 8.73 -11.56
N VAL A 502 6.15 8.89 -11.81
CA VAL A 502 5.55 8.84 -13.15
C VAL A 502 5.53 10.24 -13.74
N ASP A 503 6.04 10.38 -14.95
CA ASP A 503 6.17 11.67 -15.64
C ASP A 503 4.83 12.24 -16.10
N ASP A 504 3.88 11.38 -16.47
CA ASP A 504 2.52 11.74 -16.89
C ASP A 504 1.68 12.23 -15.70
N GLU A 505 1.15 13.46 -15.80
CA GLU A 505 0.42 14.13 -14.71
C GLU A 505 -0.93 13.48 -14.41
N GLU A 506 -1.70 13.09 -15.43
CA GLU A 506 -2.99 12.41 -15.25
C GLU A 506 -2.81 11.03 -14.62
N LEU A 507 -1.78 10.31 -15.06
CA LEU A 507 -1.43 9.01 -14.54
C LEU A 507 -0.88 9.10 -13.12
N ARG A 508 -0.10 10.14 -12.83
CA ARG A 508 0.38 10.45 -11.49
C ARG A 508 -0.78 10.71 -10.53
N ASP A 509 -1.80 11.44 -10.98
CA ASP A 509 -2.99 11.73 -10.18
C ASP A 509 -3.84 10.47 -9.95
N ALA A 510 -4.02 9.62 -10.96
CA ALA A 510 -4.68 8.32 -10.81
C ALA A 510 -3.94 7.39 -9.84
N MET A 511 -2.62 7.49 -9.77
CA MET A 511 -1.77 6.69 -8.86
C MET A 511 -1.62 7.30 -7.46
N LYS A 512 -1.96 8.57 -7.23
CA LYS A 512 -1.89 9.19 -5.89
C LYS A 512 -2.68 8.41 -4.84
N GLU A 513 -3.74 7.75 -5.25
CA GLU A 513 -4.63 7.02 -4.34
C GLU A 513 -4.28 5.54 -4.18
N ASN A 514 -3.65 4.89 -5.17
CA ASN A 514 -3.42 3.43 -5.13
C ASN A 514 -1.96 2.98 -5.23
N GLY A 515 -1.07 3.75 -5.88
CA GLY A 515 0.31 3.33 -6.11
C GLY A 515 0.41 2.01 -6.90
N ILE A 516 1.40 1.17 -6.54
CA ILE A 516 1.56 -0.19 -7.07
C ILE A 516 0.77 -1.16 -6.19
N GLY A 517 -0.33 -1.69 -6.71
CA GLY A 517 -1.21 -2.64 -6.02
C GLY A 517 -2.09 -1.98 -4.95
N ARG A 518 -3.25 -2.57 -4.70
CA ARG A 518 -4.15 -2.14 -3.63
C ARG A 518 -3.59 -2.51 -2.25
N PRO A 519 -3.92 -1.79 -1.19
CA PRO A 519 -3.48 -2.09 0.18
C PRO A 519 -3.70 -3.56 0.56
N SER A 520 -4.86 -4.12 0.21
CA SER A 520 -5.22 -5.52 0.51
C SER A 520 -4.34 -6.57 -0.18
N THR A 521 -3.65 -6.24 -1.28
CA THR A 521 -2.87 -7.20 -2.08
C THR A 521 -1.36 -7.04 -1.92
N ARG A 522 -0.86 -5.91 -1.41
CA ARG A 522 0.59 -5.63 -1.30
C ARG A 522 1.33 -6.66 -0.46
N ALA A 523 0.78 -7.02 0.70
CA ALA A 523 1.37 -8.04 1.58
C ALA A 523 1.55 -9.38 0.86
N ALA A 524 0.50 -9.88 0.21
CA ALA A 524 0.54 -11.14 -0.53
C ALA A 524 1.54 -11.11 -1.70
N ILE A 525 1.70 -9.96 -2.36
CA ILE A 525 2.70 -9.78 -3.43
C ILE A 525 4.12 -9.84 -2.88
N ILE A 526 4.41 -9.18 -1.75
CA ILE A 526 5.71 -9.23 -1.10
C ILE A 526 6.04 -10.66 -0.67
N GLU A 527 5.11 -11.35 -0.01
CA GLU A 527 5.30 -12.74 0.39
C GLU A 527 5.51 -13.67 -0.83
N LYS A 528 4.82 -13.43 -1.93
CA LYS A 528 5.01 -14.20 -3.17
C LYS A 528 6.40 -14.01 -3.77
N LEU A 529 7.00 -12.81 -3.66
CA LEU A 529 8.38 -12.58 -4.07
C LEU A 529 9.37 -13.37 -3.21
N PHE A 530 9.15 -13.47 -1.88
CA PHE A 530 9.94 -14.33 -0.99
C PHE A 530 9.79 -15.81 -1.32
N GLN A 531 8.56 -16.30 -1.47
CA GLN A 531 8.27 -17.71 -1.82
C GLN A 531 8.92 -18.13 -3.14
N ARG A 532 8.97 -17.21 -4.11
CA ARG A 532 9.63 -17.44 -5.41
C ARG A 532 11.14 -17.24 -5.37
N LYS A 533 11.69 -16.91 -4.21
CA LYS A 533 13.12 -16.65 -4.00
C LYS A 533 13.69 -15.53 -4.87
N TYR A 534 12.86 -14.57 -5.28
CA TYR A 534 13.32 -13.37 -5.97
C TYR A 534 13.93 -12.35 -5.02
N ILE A 535 13.51 -12.38 -3.76
CA ILE A 535 14.01 -11.55 -2.67
C ILE A 535 14.27 -12.38 -1.43
N VAL A 536 15.13 -11.86 -0.55
CA VAL A 536 15.46 -12.46 0.76
C VAL A 536 15.45 -11.40 1.85
N ARG A 537 15.21 -11.83 3.09
CA ARG A 537 15.37 -10.99 4.28
C ARG A 537 16.81 -11.10 4.80
N ASP A 538 17.46 -9.95 4.96
CA ASP A 538 18.72 -9.82 5.68
C ASP A 538 18.47 -8.93 6.90
N LYS A 539 18.22 -9.55 8.06
CA LYS A 539 17.67 -8.91 9.26
C LYS A 539 16.33 -8.21 8.91
N LYS A 540 16.27 -6.88 9.02
CA LYS A 540 15.10 -6.08 8.64
C LYS A 540 15.12 -5.61 7.17
N ASN A 541 16.23 -5.80 6.47
CA ASN A 541 16.40 -5.35 5.10
C ASN A 541 15.89 -6.39 4.09
N ILE A 542 15.36 -5.91 2.98
CA ILE A 542 14.95 -6.72 1.84
C ILE A 542 16.00 -6.54 0.74
N LYS A 543 16.53 -7.66 0.26
CA LYS A 543 17.51 -7.70 -0.85
C LYS A 543 16.99 -8.56 -1.99
N ALA A 544 17.28 -8.15 -3.22
CA ALA A 544 17.06 -8.99 -4.39
C ALA A 544 18.12 -10.11 -4.43
N THR A 545 17.69 -11.29 -4.83
CA THR A 545 18.61 -12.39 -5.17
C THR A 545 19.10 -12.26 -6.60
N ASP A 546 20.16 -13.00 -6.96
CA ASP A 546 20.61 -13.07 -8.36
C ASP A 546 19.49 -13.48 -9.30
N LEU A 547 18.57 -14.32 -8.84
CA LEU A 547 17.40 -14.71 -9.61
C LEU A 547 16.46 -13.53 -9.85
N GLY A 548 16.18 -12.74 -8.82
CA GLY A 548 15.34 -11.54 -8.94
C GLY A 548 15.98 -10.48 -9.83
N ILE A 549 17.27 -10.24 -9.68
CA ILE A 549 18.05 -9.31 -10.50
C ILE A 549 18.02 -9.76 -11.97
N ASN A 550 18.32 -11.03 -12.23
CA ASN A 550 18.30 -11.59 -13.57
C ASN A 550 16.91 -11.50 -14.22
N LEU A 551 15.84 -11.74 -13.46
CA LEU A 551 14.49 -11.59 -13.98
C LEU A 551 14.23 -10.16 -14.46
N ILE A 552 14.55 -9.15 -13.67
CA ILE A 552 14.33 -7.74 -14.04
C ILE A 552 15.20 -7.34 -15.25
N HIS A 553 16.43 -7.82 -15.34
CA HIS A 553 17.28 -7.57 -16.49
C HIS A 553 16.77 -8.27 -17.77
N THR A 554 16.17 -9.44 -17.62
CA THR A 554 15.63 -10.22 -18.75
C THR A 554 14.35 -9.60 -19.33
N ILE A 555 13.55 -8.89 -18.52
CA ILE A 555 12.31 -8.28 -18.99
C ILE A 555 12.63 -7.16 -20.00
N ILE A 556 12.13 -7.36 -21.23
CA ILE A 556 12.36 -6.48 -22.38
C ILE A 556 11.53 -5.21 -22.28
N SER A 557 10.22 -5.37 -22.05
CA SER A 557 9.26 -4.27 -22.00
C SER A 557 9.48 -3.40 -20.74
N PRO A 558 9.81 -2.12 -20.88
CA PRO A 558 9.93 -1.21 -19.74
C PRO A 558 8.62 -1.07 -18.97
N LEU A 559 7.49 -1.14 -19.68
CA LEU A 559 6.15 -1.01 -19.09
C LEU A 559 5.86 -2.06 -18.03
N LEU A 560 6.34 -3.31 -18.23
CA LEU A 560 6.18 -4.39 -17.25
C LEU A 560 6.98 -4.16 -15.96
N LYS A 561 8.01 -3.33 -16.00
CA LYS A 561 8.88 -3.00 -14.85
C LYS A 561 8.47 -1.70 -14.16
N SER A 562 7.62 -0.90 -14.80
CA SER A 562 7.21 0.40 -14.28
C SER A 562 5.89 0.33 -13.49
N ALA A 563 5.69 1.32 -12.63
CA ALA A 563 4.41 1.54 -11.95
C ALA A 563 3.29 1.99 -12.91
N GLU A 564 3.67 2.51 -14.08
CA GLU A 564 2.77 3.12 -15.07
C GLU A 564 1.68 2.17 -15.54
N LEU A 565 2.03 0.91 -15.85
CA LEU A 565 1.04 -0.10 -16.27
C LEU A 565 -0.05 -0.28 -15.21
N THR A 566 0.36 -0.35 -13.95
CA THR A 566 -0.60 -0.48 -12.83
C THR A 566 -1.49 0.75 -12.74
N GLY A 567 -0.91 1.94 -12.87
CA GLY A 567 -1.65 3.20 -12.85
C GLY A 567 -2.69 3.30 -13.96
N ARG A 568 -2.31 2.99 -15.19
CA ARG A 568 -3.23 2.98 -16.35
C ARG A 568 -4.40 2.01 -16.14
N TRP A 569 -4.14 0.83 -15.58
CA TRP A 569 -5.22 -0.12 -15.31
C TRP A 569 -6.14 0.36 -14.19
N GLU A 570 -5.60 0.86 -13.09
CA GLU A 570 -6.41 1.38 -11.98
C GLU A 570 -7.28 2.56 -12.41
N GLN A 571 -6.75 3.46 -13.23
CA GLN A 571 -7.53 4.56 -13.81
C GLN A 571 -8.73 4.05 -14.61
N LYS A 572 -8.50 3.07 -15.51
CA LYS A 572 -9.58 2.51 -16.35
C LYS A 572 -10.57 1.67 -15.54
N LEU A 573 -10.09 0.88 -14.57
CA LEU A 573 -10.97 0.10 -13.69
C LEU A 573 -11.88 1.01 -12.87
N ARG A 574 -11.40 2.15 -12.40
CA ARG A 574 -12.24 3.17 -11.74
C ARG A 574 -13.22 3.85 -12.68
N ALA A 575 -12.79 4.10 -13.91
CA ALA A 575 -13.71 4.62 -14.92
C ALA A 575 -14.85 3.61 -15.23
N ILE A 576 -14.54 2.30 -15.23
CA ILE A 576 -15.57 1.24 -15.33
C ILE A 576 -16.51 1.31 -14.12
N GLU A 577 -16.00 1.39 -12.89
CA GLU A 577 -16.82 1.49 -11.67
C GLU A 577 -17.80 2.67 -11.70
N ARG A 578 -17.39 3.80 -12.29
CA ARG A 578 -18.24 4.98 -12.44
C ARG A 578 -19.16 4.94 -13.64
N GLY A 579 -18.99 3.95 -14.53
CA GLY A 579 -19.73 3.88 -15.80
C GLY A 579 -19.21 4.80 -16.91
N ASP A 580 -18.04 5.42 -16.72
CA ASP A 580 -17.39 6.33 -17.67
C ASP A 580 -16.61 5.58 -18.77
N TYR A 581 -16.34 4.29 -18.57
CA TYR A 581 -15.59 3.43 -19.48
C TYR A 581 -16.19 2.02 -19.52
N THR A 582 -16.17 1.35 -20.67
CA THR A 582 -16.79 0.02 -20.78
C THR A 582 -15.80 -1.11 -20.50
N ALA A 583 -16.27 -2.16 -19.84
CA ALA A 583 -15.50 -3.37 -19.60
C ALA A 583 -15.00 -4.01 -20.92
N GLN A 584 -15.79 -3.95 -21.99
CA GLN A 584 -15.41 -4.51 -23.30
C GLN A 584 -14.23 -3.77 -23.94
N GLN A 585 -14.23 -2.43 -23.92
CA GLN A 585 -13.10 -1.65 -24.43
C GLN A 585 -11.81 -1.98 -23.68
N PHE A 586 -11.90 -2.09 -22.36
CA PHE A 586 -10.73 -2.48 -21.55
C PHE A 586 -10.24 -3.89 -21.87
N LEU A 587 -11.16 -4.84 -22.07
CA LEU A 587 -10.81 -6.22 -22.45
C LEU A 587 -10.07 -6.26 -23.80
N ASP A 588 -10.48 -5.49 -24.78
CA ASP A 588 -9.86 -5.45 -26.10
C ASP A 588 -8.43 -4.88 -26.02
N GLU A 589 -8.24 -3.84 -25.22
CA GLU A 589 -6.88 -3.31 -24.95
C GLU A 589 -6.00 -4.32 -24.22
N LEU A 590 -6.54 -5.07 -23.23
CA LEU A 590 -5.81 -6.11 -22.53
C LEU A 590 -5.33 -7.21 -23.48
N LYS A 591 -6.20 -7.64 -24.42
CA LYS A 591 -5.85 -8.62 -25.46
C LYS A 591 -4.76 -8.10 -26.38
N GLN A 592 -4.86 -6.85 -26.83
CA GLN A 592 -3.86 -6.20 -27.67
C GLN A 592 -2.51 -6.12 -26.96
N MET A 593 -2.47 -5.57 -25.75
CA MET A 593 -1.26 -5.46 -24.94
C MET A 593 -0.59 -6.84 -24.72
N THR A 594 -1.40 -7.86 -24.41
CA THR A 594 -0.87 -9.22 -24.24
C THR A 594 -0.21 -9.75 -25.51
N ALA A 595 -0.83 -9.51 -26.68
CA ALA A 595 -0.27 -9.91 -27.97
C ALA A 595 1.03 -9.15 -28.28
N GLU A 596 1.11 -7.86 -27.94
CA GLU A 596 2.31 -7.04 -28.08
C GLU A 596 3.47 -7.56 -27.24
N VAL A 597 3.23 -7.81 -25.95
CA VAL A 597 4.25 -8.39 -25.04
C VAL A 597 4.79 -9.72 -25.56
N VAL A 598 3.91 -10.60 -26.04
CA VAL A 598 4.33 -11.89 -26.61
C VAL A 598 5.12 -11.69 -27.91
N ARG A 599 4.71 -10.76 -28.78
CA ARG A 599 5.40 -10.44 -30.02
C ARG A 599 6.82 -9.89 -29.77
N GLU A 600 6.98 -8.98 -28.80
CA GLU A 600 8.29 -8.46 -28.39
C GLU A 600 9.23 -9.59 -27.93
N VAL A 601 8.73 -10.51 -27.10
CA VAL A 601 9.52 -11.66 -26.62
C VAL A 601 9.89 -12.62 -27.75
N LYS A 602 8.99 -12.86 -28.71
CA LYS A 602 9.26 -13.69 -29.88
C LYS A 602 10.29 -13.07 -30.82
N ALA A 603 10.27 -11.76 -30.98
CA ALA A 603 11.17 -11.01 -31.86
C ALA A 603 12.56 -10.79 -31.24
N ASP A 604 12.72 -10.94 -29.93
CA ASP A 604 14.00 -10.70 -29.23
C ASP A 604 15.07 -11.69 -29.68
N LYS A 605 16.22 -11.18 -30.08
CA LYS A 605 17.35 -11.95 -30.58
C LYS A 605 18.40 -12.29 -29.52
N SER A 606 18.24 -11.82 -28.28
CA SER A 606 19.18 -12.05 -27.18
C SER A 606 19.47 -13.53 -26.97
N GLY A 607 20.74 -13.89 -26.74
CA GLY A 607 21.16 -15.27 -26.52
C GLY A 607 21.28 -16.12 -27.80
N MET A 608 20.86 -15.63 -28.97
CA MET A 608 21.13 -16.31 -30.26
C MET A 608 22.60 -16.22 -30.59
N ARG A 609 23.09 -17.17 -31.41
CA ARG A 609 24.44 -17.15 -31.90
C ARG A 609 24.65 -15.94 -32.80
N CYS A 610 25.77 -15.24 -32.62
CA CYS A 610 26.07 -14.05 -33.41
C CYS A 610 26.26 -14.44 -34.89
N PRO A 611 25.51 -13.83 -35.83
CA PRO A 611 25.62 -14.17 -37.26
C PRO A 611 26.92 -13.70 -37.90
N VAL A 612 27.63 -12.73 -37.31
CA VAL A 612 28.88 -12.17 -37.86
C VAL A 612 30.08 -13.02 -37.46
N CYS A 613 30.30 -13.29 -36.17
CA CYS A 613 31.46 -14.02 -35.70
C CYS A 613 31.21 -15.52 -35.48
N GLY A 614 29.95 -15.97 -35.45
CA GLY A 614 29.60 -17.37 -35.21
C GLY A 614 30.05 -17.94 -33.84
N ARG A 615 30.71 -17.14 -32.99
CA ARG A 615 31.31 -17.58 -31.71
C ARG A 615 30.66 -16.95 -30.48
N GLY A 616 30.26 -15.67 -30.58
CA GLY A 616 29.57 -14.96 -29.53
C GLY A 616 28.05 -15.16 -29.55
N THR A 617 27.40 -14.65 -28.56
CA THR A 617 25.92 -14.58 -28.47
C THR A 617 25.47 -13.14 -28.68
N ILE A 618 24.26 -12.96 -29.21
CA ILE A 618 23.65 -11.65 -29.33
C ILE A 618 23.28 -11.18 -27.93
N ILE A 619 23.70 -9.98 -27.56
CA ILE A 619 23.35 -9.28 -26.33
C ILE A 619 22.49 -8.07 -26.65
N ARG A 620 21.49 -7.79 -25.81
CA ARG A 620 20.64 -6.62 -25.94
C ARG A 620 21.28 -5.43 -25.21
N GLY A 621 21.59 -4.37 -25.92
CA GLY A 621 22.02 -3.08 -25.37
C GLY A 621 20.84 -2.14 -25.09
N LYS A 622 21.12 -0.86 -24.83
CA LYS A 622 20.09 0.16 -24.59
C LYS A 622 19.27 0.49 -25.85
N THR A 623 19.93 0.57 -27.01
CA THR A 623 19.34 1.04 -28.28
C THR A 623 19.48 0.03 -29.43
N ARG A 624 20.28 -1.01 -29.25
CA ARG A 624 20.58 -2.00 -30.30
C ARG A 624 21.07 -3.31 -29.73
N TYR A 625 20.96 -4.36 -30.52
CA TYR A 625 21.68 -5.62 -30.29
C TYR A 625 23.17 -5.47 -30.62
N GLY A 626 24.02 -6.21 -29.89
CA GLY A 626 25.45 -6.33 -30.15
C GLY A 626 25.92 -7.78 -29.93
N CYS A 627 27.18 -8.05 -30.16
CA CYS A 627 27.78 -9.36 -29.88
C CYS A 627 28.46 -9.36 -28.51
N SER A 628 28.35 -10.45 -27.73
CA SER A 628 29.06 -10.63 -26.44
C SER A 628 30.58 -10.54 -26.61
N ARG A 629 31.10 -10.78 -27.80
CA ARG A 629 32.54 -10.68 -28.17
C ARG A 629 32.91 -9.36 -28.84
N TRP A 630 32.17 -8.29 -28.60
CA TRP A 630 32.46 -6.98 -29.18
C TRP A 630 33.86 -6.45 -28.79
N ARG A 631 34.31 -6.74 -27.56
CA ARG A 631 35.66 -6.40 -27.08
C ARG A 631 36.77 -7.21 -27.79
N GLU A 632 36.43 -8.34 -28.39
CA GLU A 632 37.30 -9.18 -29.18
C GLU A 632 37.21 -8.86 -30.68
N GLY A 633 36.64 -7.71 -31.05
CA GLY A 633 36.58 -7.19 -32.40
C GLY A 633 35.35 -7.59 -33.24
N CYS A 634 34.32 -8.20 -32.66
CA CYS A 634 33.09 -8.48 -33.38
C CYS A 634 32.25 -7.21 -33.58
N THR A 635 31.93 -6.90 -34.84
CA THR A 635 31.23 -5.66 -35.25
C THR A 635 29.72 -5.79 -35.34
N TYR A 636 29.13 -6.94 -34.95
CA TYR A 636 27.69 -7.10 -35.04
C TYR A 636 26.95 -6.05 -34.21
N ALA A 637 26.11 -5.27 -34.89
CA ALA A 637 25.20 -4.30 -34.32
C ALA A 637 23.92 -4.26 -35.15
N GLU A 638 22.78 -4.30 -34.53
CA GLU A 638 21.46 -4.24 -35.16
C GLU A 638 20.51 -3.44 -34.28
N SER A 639 19.82 -2.45 -34.83
CA SER A 639 18.80 -1.67 -34.11
C SER A 639 17.57 -2.50 -33.81
N PHE A 640 16.84 -2.11 -32.75
CA PHE A 640 15.58 -2.79 -32.35
C PHE A 640 14.48 -2.54 -33.37
#